data_8b743d13f9c6a3f51e18ee34d43ebf96
#
_entry.id   8b743d13f9c6a3f51e18ee34d43ebf96
#
_cell.length_a   1.000
_cell.length_b   1.000
_cell.length_c   1.000
_cell.angle_alpha   90.00
_cell.angle_beta   90.00
_cell.angle_gamma   90.00
#
_symmetry.space_group_name_H-M   'P 1'
#
loop_
_entity.id
_entity.type
_entity.pdbx_description
1 polymer ?
#
loop_
_entity_poly.entity_id
_entity_poly.type
_entity_poly.pdbx_seq_one_letter_code
_entity_poly.pdbx_strand_id
1 'polypeptide(L)'
;MIEHLKLPFYEREFERKKRGGGRIKPREGRQKFSEVQIFNLGKIKHNFEEDKRKFSKFFDPNLIFRIELNQNVDEEEFKKFLERSHIKVISPSPEGKGFWISLAEDESLEEVKKRLAEYGKKERYKQFDAIESFQPIPKEEKIGEQLKENPLEDEEEAYLDIEVWRMEDDRLQKFLKGFEELLSSNKGRITDKFITENLCLLRVKINKSTFKEIIRLREICQIDRPPKPYITFQILSLPLEKFEVGESPPSNATAIAILDSGILSNHPLLEKAVGDEIAVPLLSSDKIKEEKPQDDVGHGTKVAGIALYGDVKRCIEEKRFNPEIWILSAKVMYKNDMGEAEYNPEELLEHQLERSVRYFVENYPNCKVVNISLGDKYKKMFGNKRQFPLATLIDELAKELDIIFVISAGNLNPEENGYPNRYPNYLIEETPKVKIIDPASSAYAITVGAVSQEFGPSDRRPQEILFSPAKENYPSPFTCVGLGYKGMIKPELVEEGGNIIYSPSDPLKMEDIGGKLVVINPDWLKDGKLFTVAHGTSFSAPKVSHYLAKLFNFFPDRSPNLIKALLLASAEIPDERPQPLSDVTFNDSDTKLLNLLKVYGYGKPNFERAISSETNDVLLIAENRIKPNSIHLYYFYLPREFIEQSGKREISVVLVYNPPVRRNRIDYLGVSMEFHLFKDSNIEEIIYGYRTILKTGIHPELEDIVPGELKLKEIDLHPGVRTRKKGLHQKGIKIYSKRPYINHKKPLILTVISQDRWVNNPEYLQDYAIVVKIKHTSRIDIYNQIKQKLEIGERIRIRP
;
A
#
# COMPACT_ATOMS: atom_id res chain seq x y z
N MET A 1 -25.55 10.54 19.27
CA MET A 1 -24.93 10.18 17.98
C MET A 1 -26.01 9.89 16.95
N ILE A 2 -25.87 10.37 15.73
CA ILE A 2 -26.80 10.12 14.63
C ILE A 2 -26.23 8.95 13.81
N GLU A 3 -26.97 7.85 13.72
CA GLU A 3 -26.53 6.66 12.98
C GLU A 3 -26.30 6.95 11.49
N HIS A 4 -25.38 6.21 10.86
CA HIS A 4 -25.22 6.25 9.42
C HIS A 4 -26.43 5.62 8.72
N LEU A 5 -26.81 6.19 7.59
CA LEU A 5 -27.93 5.67 6.81
C LEU A 5 -27.49 4.48 5.95
N LYS A 6 -28.37 3.51 5.75
CA LYS A 6 -28.14 2.41 4.82
C LYS A 6 -28.27 2.93 3.38
N LEU A 7 -27.28 2.62 2.54
CA LEU A 7 -27.34 2.92 1.10
C LEU A 7 -28.20 1.86 0.40
N PRO A 8 -29.35 2.21 -0.20
CA PRO A 8 -30.25 1.26 -0.81
C PRO A 8 -29.65 0.59 -2.04
N PHE A 9 -29.74 -0.73 -2.06
CA PHE A 9 -29.28 -1.58 -3.13
C PHE A 9 -30.42 -1.94 -4.10
N TYR A 10 -30.13 -1.95 -5.39
CA TYR A 10 -31.05 -2.40 -6.42
C TYR A 10 -30.57 -3.73 -7.00
N GLU A 11 -31.34 -4.78 -6.74
CA GLU A 11 -30.98 -6.16 -7.06
C GLU A 11 -31.01 -6.44 -8.56
N ARG A 12 -29.91 -6.23 -9.28
CA ARG A 12 -29.67 -6.82 -10.63
C ARG A 12 -28.17 -6.94 -10.86
N GLU A 13 -27.71 -8.19 -10.97
CA GLU A 13 -26.39 -8.53 -11.49
C GLU A 13 -26.43 -8.60 -13.02
N PHE A 14 -25.43 -8.03 -13.67
CA PHE A 14 -25.24 -8.13 -15.12
C PHE A 14 -23.85 -8.70 -15.36
N GLU A 15 -23.78 -9.85 -16.03
CA GLU A 15 -22.51 -10.39 -16.49
C GLU A 15 -21.93 -9.54 -17.64
N ARG A 16 -20.67 -9.18 -17.49
CA ARG A 16 -19.87 -8.52 -18.53
C ARG A 16 -18.99 -9.54 -19.21
N LYS A 17 -19.04 -9.67 -20.53
CA LYS A 17 -18.11 -10.53 -21.26
C LYS A 17 -16.67 -10.01 -21.12
N LYS A 18 -15.72 -10.92 -20.81
CA LYS A 18 -14.29 -10.66 -20.76
C LYS A 18 -13.83 -10.12 -22.12
N ARG A 19 -13.05 -9.06 -22.13
CA ARG A 19 -12.48 -8.52 -23.38
C ARG A 19 -11.15 -9.19 -23.70
N GLY A 20 -10.93 -9.46 -24.97
CA GLY A 20 -9.62 -9.74 -25.53
C GLY A 20 -8.73 -8.49 -25.54
N GLY A 21 -7.42 -8.67 -25.41
CA GLY A 21 -6.43 -7.59 -25.40
C GLY A 21 -6.39 -6.76 -26.68
N GLY A 22 -5.68 -5.66 -26.65
CA GLY A 22 -5.50 -4.76 -27.78
C GLY A 22 -4.93 -5.46 -29.02
N ARG A 23 -5.31 -4.99 -30.23
CA ARG A 23 -4.72 -5.51 -31.49
C ARG A 23 -3.22 -5.22 -31.54
N ILE A 24 -2.42 -6.28 -31.67
CA ILE A 24 -0.97 -6.18 -31.89
C ILE A 24 -0.74 -5.48 -33.24
N LYS A 25 0.04 -4.39 -33.23
CA LYS A 25 0.38 -3.65 -34.43
C LYS A 25 1.44 -4.41 -35.25
N PRO A 26 1.27 -4.55 -36.57
CA PRO A 26 2.24 -5.22 -37.41
C PRO A 26 3.62 -4.55 -37.40
N ARG A 27 4.68 -5.34 -37.40
CA ARG A 27 6.07 -4.87 -37.50
C ARG A 27 6.48 -4.78 -38.98
N GLU A 28 7.20 -3.71 -39.29
CA GLU A 28 7.96 -3.61 -40.55
C GLU A 28 9.28 -4.38 -40.46
N GLY A 29 9.76 -4.97 -41.56
CA GLY A 29 11.06 -5.66 -41.59
C GLY A 29 11.11 -6.99 -40.83
N ARG A 30 10.07 -7.79 -40.85
CA ARG A 30 9.94 -9.07 -40.14
C ARG A 30 11.09 -10.05 -40.37
N GLN A 31 11.61 -10.13 -41.61
CA GLN A 31 12.70 -11.03 -41.95
C GLN A 31 13.98 -10.66 -41.19
N LYS A 32 14.39 -9.39 -41.23
CA LYS A 32 15.58 -8.88 -40.53
C LYS A 32 15.43 -9.08 -38.99
N PHE A 33 14.23 -8.80 -38.48
CA PHE A 33 13.95 -9.04 -37.07
C PHE A 33 14.12 -10.52 -36.71
N SER A 34 13.52 -11.42 -37.50
CA SER A 34 13.62 -12.87 -37.27
C SER A 34 15.07 -13.35 -37.23
N GLU A 35 15.90 -12.94 -38.20
CA GLU A 35 17.32 -13.29 -38.27
C GLU A 35 18.10 -12.82 -37.03
N VAL A 36 17.86 -11.58 -36.59
CA VAL A 36 18.50 -11.00 -35.39
C VAL A 36 18.06 -11.75 -34.11
N GLN A 37 16.77 -12.07 -33.98
CA GLN A 37 16.29 -12.76 -32.80
C GLN A 37 16.73 -14.25 -32.74
N ILE A 38 16.82 -14.93 -33.84
CA ILE A 38 17.41 -16.29 -33.92
C ILE A 38 18.87 -16.25 -33.48
N PHE A 39 19.62 -15.23 -33.88
CA PHE A 39 21.01 -15.04 -33.45
C PHE A 39 21.09 -14.76 -31.94
N ASN A 40 20.23 -13.90 -31.41
CA ASN A 40 20.16 -13.61 -29.97
C ASN A 40 19.83 -14.87 -29.15
N LEU A 41 18.86 -15.67 -29.57
CA LEU A 41 18.55 -16.97 -28.95
C LEU A 41 19.74 -17.92 -28.99
N GLY A 42 20.54 -17.90 -30.07
CA GLY A 42 21.78 -18.65 -30.15
C GLY A 42 22.82 -18.24 -29.09
N LYS A 43 22.97 -16.93 -28.88
CA LYS A 43 23.84 -16.39 -27.80
C LYS A 43 23.35 -16.78 -26.40
N ILE A 44 22.03 -16.67 -26.16
CA ILE A 44 21.41 -17.05 -24.89
C ILE A 44 21.69 -18.53 -24.60
N LYS A 45 21.52 -19.41 -25.58
CA LYS A 45 21.82 -20.84 -25.48
C LYS A 45 23.32 -21.09 -25.19
N HIS A 46 24.21 -20.48 -25.95
CA HIS A 46 25.66 -20.65 -25.77
C HIS A 46 26.11 -20.28 -24.34
N ASN A 47 25.68 -19.10 -23.86
CA ASN A 47 25.97 -18.65 -22.49
C ASN A 47 25.35 -19.58 -21.43
N PHE A 48 24.19 -20.16 -21.72
CA PHE A 48 23.56 -21.14 -20.82
C PHE A 48 24.36 -22.43 -20.73
N GLU A 49 24.82 -22.97 -21.86
CA GLU A 49 25.62 -24.18 -21.87
C GLU A 49 26.94 -24.04 -21.13
N GLU A 50 27.58 -22.87 -21.18
CA GLU A 50 28.75 -22.54 -20.38
C GLU A 50 28.43 -22.55 -18.88
N ASP A 51 27.37 -21.91 -18.46
CA ASP A 51 26.93 -21.86 -17.06
C ASP A 51 26.48 -23.27 -16.60
N LYS A 52 25.78 -24.03 -17.45
CA LYS A 52 25.34 -25.40 -17.18
C LYS A 52 26.54 -26.32 -16.90
N ARG A 53 27.58 -26.26 -17.71
CA ARG A 53 28.85 -27.03 -17.47
C ARG A 53 29.49 -26.66 -16.12
N LYS A 54 29.43 -25.39 -15.71
CA LYS A 54 29.99 -24.93 -14.45
C LYS A 54 29.19 -25.45 -13.25
N PHE A 55 27.85 -25.41 -13.31
CA PHE A 55 26.97 -25.71 -12.18
C PHE A 55 26.40 -27.13 -12.19
N SER A 56 26.58 -27.93 -13.25
CA SER A 56 26.00 -29.28 -13.38
C SER A 56 26.39 -30.24 -12.28
N LYS A 57 27.51 -29.99 -11.57
CA LYS A 57 27.93 -30.80 -10.41
C LYS A 57 27.06 -30.59 -9.16
N PHE A 58 26.27 -29.51 -9.11
CA PHE A 58 25.40 -29.18 -7.99
C PHE A 58 23.93 -29.40 -8.35
N PHE A 59 23.46 -28.87 -9.48
CA PHE A 59 22.10 -28.97 -9.95
C PHE A 59 22.04 -28.79 -11.48
N ASP A 60 20.86 -29.05 -12.06
CA ASP A 60 20.58 -28.78 -13.47
C ASP A 60 19.97 -27.36 -13.61
N PRO A 61 20.74 -26.37 -14.09
CA PRO A 61 20.26 -24.99 -14.19
C PRO A 61 19.10 -24.86 -15.16
N ASN A 62 18.18 -23.94 -14.88
CA ASN A 62 17.06 -23.62 -15.76
C ASN A 62 17.46 -22.54 -16.78
N LEU A 63 17.05 -22.72 -18.03
CA LEU A 63 17.25 -21.70 -19.06
C LEU A 63 16.22 -20.60 -18.90
N ILE A 64 16.55 -19.59 -18.11
CA ILE A 64 15.74 -18.40 -17.88
C ILE A 64 16.32 -17.21 -18.63
N PHE A 65 15.47 -16.47 -19.32
CA PHE A 65 15.86 -15.31 -20.12
C PHE A 65 14.73 -14.29 -20.18
N ARG A 66 15.01 -13.11 -20.73
CA ARG A 66 14.09 -11.99 -20.84
C ARG A 66 13.55 -11.86 -22.26
N ILE A 67 12.23 -11.65 -22.37
CA ILE A 67 11.55 -11.26 -23.62
C ILE A 67 11.12 -9.79 -23.43
N GLU A 68 11.71 -8.89 -24.21
CA GLU A 68 11.31 -7.48 -24.21
C GLU A 68 10.14 -7.25 -25.15
N LEU A 69 9.23 -6.36 -24.76
CA LEU A 69 8.03 -6.00 -25.51
C LEU A 69 8.08 -4.56 -25.99
N ASN A 70 7.63 -4.31 -27.21
CA ASN A 70 7.50 -2.97 -27.80
C ASN A 70 6.07 -2.42 -27.72
N GLN A 71 5.10 -3.23 -27.33
CA GLN A 71 3.70 -2.86 -27.22
C GLN A 71 2.96 -3.75 -26.20
N ASN A 72 1.78 -3.30 -25.79
CA ASN A 72 0.95 -4.03 -24.85
C ASN A 72 0.37 -5.29 -25.45
N VAL A 73 0.31 -6.37 -24.67
CA VAL A 73 -0.25 -7.67 -25.08
C VAL A 73 -1.33 -8.11 -24.09
N ASP A 74 -2.25 -8.95 -24.56
CA ASP A 74 -3.11 -9.73 -23.68
C ASP A 74 -2.28 -10.83 -23.01
N GLU A 75 -2.25 -10.83 -21.68
CA GLU A 75 -1.38 -11.74 -20.92
C GLU A 75 -1.69 -13.21 -21.21
N GLU A 76 -2.96 -13.59 -21.20
CA GLU A 76 -3.36 -14.99 -21.35
C GLU A 76 -3.15 -15.49 -22.78
N GLU A 77 -3.46 -14.67 -23.78
CA GLU A 77 -3.24 -15.01 -25.19
C GLU A 77 -1.76 -15.13 -25.50
N PHE A 78 -0.96 -14.20 -24.99
CA PHE A 78 0.48 -14.17 -25.25
C PHE A 78 1.21 -15.30 -24.50
N LYS A 79 0.80 -15.65 -23.27
CA LYS A 79 1.30 -16.85 -22.57
C LYS A 79 1.04 -18.12 -23.37
N LYS A 80 -0.20 -18.34 -23.83
CA LYS A 80 -0.54 -19.50 -24.66
C LYS A 80 0.27 -19.56 -25.93
N PHE A 81 0.59 -18.42 -26.52
CA PHE A 81 1.45 -18.36 -27.71
C PHE A 81 2.89 -18.81 -27.38
N LEU A 82 3.47 -18.33 -26.27
CA LEU A 82 4.81 -18.72 -25.82
C LEU A 82 4.87 -20.19 -25.40
N GLU A 83 3.88 -20.70 -24.67
CA GLU A 83 3.77 -22.11 -24.27
C GLU A 83 3.78 -23.08 -25.47
N ARG A 84 3.10 -22.72 -26.57
CA ARG A 84 3.17 -23.48 -27.82
C ARG A 84 4.58 -23.50 -28.44
N SER A 85 5.49 -22.68 -27.97
CA SER A 85 6.89 -22.61 -28.36
C SER A 85 7.81 -23.17 -27.26
N HIS A 86 7.24 -23.91 -26.29
CA HIS A 86 7.95 -24.46 -25.14
C HIS A 86 8.63 -23.38 -24.27
N ILE A 87 8.01 -22.20 -24.21
CA ILE A 87 8.45 -21.10 -23.33
C ILE A 87 7.37 -20.85 -22.30
N LYS A 88 7.71 -20.98 -21.03
CA LYS A 88 6.85 -20.71 -19.88
C LYS A 88 7.18 -19.35 -19.26
N VAL A 89 6.17 -18.54 -19.04
CA VAL A 89 6.35 -17.23 -18.41
C VAL A 89 6.38 -17.38 -16.90
N ILE A 90 7.46 -16.91 -16.26
CA ILE A 90 7.65 -16.93 -14.81
C ILE A 90 7.13 -15.61 -14.21
N SER A 91 7.50 -14.49 -14.80
CA SER A 91 7.15 -13.17 -14.28
C SER A 91 7.04 -12.15 -15.41
N PRO A 92 5.86 -11.66 -15.73
CA PRO A 92 5.70 -10.55 -16.66
C PRO A 92 6.00 -9.21 -15.99
N SER A 93 6.40 -8.23 -16.79
CA SER A 93 6.49 -6.84 -16.32
C SER A 93 5.10 -6.30 -15.98
N PRO A 94 4.96 -5.50 -14.91
CA PRO A 94 3.68 -4.94 -14.49
C PRO A 94 3.09 -3.90 -15.45
N GLU A 95 3.84 -3.36 -16.39
CA GLU A 95 3.37 -2.41 -17.40
C GLU A 95 3.62 -2.92 -18.80
N GLY A 96 2.63 -2.77 -19.68
CA GLY A 96 2.47 -3.45 -20.94
C GLY A 96 3.56 -3.30 -21.99
N LYS A 97 4.41 -2.26 -21.91
CA LYS A 97 5.74 -2.24 -22.52
C LYS A 97 6.74 -2.56 -21.44
N GLY A 98 7.44 -3.64 -21.57
CA GLY A 98 8.40 -4.03 -20.53
C GLY A 98 9.06 -5.31 -20.94
N PHE A 99 9.33 -6.16 -19.99
CA PHE A 99 9.94 -7.45 -20.26
C PHE A 99 9.20 -8.58 -19.53
N TRP A 100 9.27 -9.76 -20.11
CA TRP A 100 8.75 -10.97 -19.50
C TRP A 100 9.90 -11.91 -19.18
N ILE A 101 10.00 -12.34 -17.93
CA ILE A 101 10.94 -13.37 -17.52
C ILE A 101 10.35 -14.71 -17.87
N SER A 102 11.07 -15.49 -18.67
CA SER A 102 10.59 -16.69 -19.29
C SER A 102 11.58 -17.84 -19.11
N LEU A 103 11.05 -19.04 -18.89
CA LEU A 103 11.79 -20.30 -18.81
C LEU A 103 11.56 -21.11 -20.08
N ALA A 104 12.63 -21.54 -20.73
CA ALA A 104 12.52 -22.48 -21.85
C ALA A 104 12.42 -23.91 -21.32
N GLU A 105 11.37 -24.62 -21.69
CA GLU A 105 11.23 -26.05 -21.43
C GLU A 105 12.07 -26.87 -22.43
N ASP A 106 12.26 -26.36 -23.64
CA ASP A 106 13.21 -26.89 -24.62
C ASP A 106 14.47 -26.02 -24.61
N GLU A 107 15.53 -26.51 -23.98
CA GLU A 107 16.83 -25.81 -23.89
C GLU A 107 17.48 -25.58 -25.25
N SER A 108 17.10 -26.34 -26.27
CA SER A 108 17.58 -26.17 -27.63
C SER A 108 17.00 -24.92 -28.30
N LEU A 109 15.83 -24.44 -27.81
CA LEU A 109 15.04 -23.34 -28.37
C LEU A 109 14.64 -23.56 -29.84
N GLU A 110 14.61 -24.81 -30.27
CA GLU A 110 14.41 -25.11 -31.70
C GLU A 110 12.99 -24.75 -32.18
N GLU A 111 11.97 -25.00 -31.38
CA GLU A 111 10.59 -24.68 -31.80
C GLU A 111 10.38 -23.15 -31.91
N VAL A 112 10.91 -22.34 -30.98
CA VAL A 112 10.80 -20.89 -31.11
C VAL A 112 11.61 -20.34 -32.27
N LYS A 113 12.80 -20.90 -32.55
CA LYS A 113 13.61 -20.52 -33.73
C LYS A 113 12.91 -20.87 -35.02
N LYS A 114 12.29 -22.06 -35.11
CA LYS A 114 11.49 -22.51 -36.26
C LYS A 114 10.31 -21.54 -36.53
N ARG A 115 9.56 -21.19 -35.49
CA ARG A 115 8.45 -20.24 -35.58
C ARG A 115 8.89 -18.84 -35.96
N LEU A 116 10.04 -18.38 -35.44
CA LEU A 116 10.65 -17.11 -35.87
C LEU A 116 11.05 -17.13 -37.32
N ALA A 117 11.64 -18.22 -37.79
CA ALA A 117 12.00 -18.37 -39.24
C ALA A 117 10.75 -18.38 -40.13
N GLU A 118 9.67 -19.02 -39.69
CA GLU A 118 8.38 -18.99 -40.44
C GLU A 118 7.74 -17.58 -40.42
N TYR A 119 7.79 -16.89 -39.28
CA TYR A 119 7.31 -15.51 -39.09
C TYR A 119 8.05 -14.54 -40.03
N GLY A 120 9.35 -14.71 -40.21
CA GLY A 120 10.15 -13.90 -41.14
C GLY A 120 9.75 -14.07 -42.58
N LYS A 121 9.16 -15.22 -42.98
CA LYS A 121 8.82 -15.58 -44.37
C LYS A 121 7.32 -15.49 -44.72
N LYS A 122 6.45 -15.61 -43.72
CA LYS A 122 4.98 -15.70 -43.92
C LYS A 122 4.25 -14.85 -42.86
N GLU A 123 3.01 -14.44 -43.12
CA GLU A 123 2.14 -13.74 -42.17
C GLU A 123 1.55 -14.67 -41.10
N ARG A 124 2.41 -15.48 -40.49
CA ARG A 124 2.05 -16.33 -39.35
C ARG A 124 2.67 -15.81 -38.07
N TYR A 125 2.13 -16.21 -36.88
CA TYR A 125 2.68 -15.88 -35.57
C TYR A 125 2.80 -14.37 -35.32
N LYS A 126 1.72 -13.63 -35.59
CA LYS A 126 1.64 -12.16 -35.41
C LYS A 126 2.00 -11.68 -34.02
N GLN A 127 1.97 -12.57 -33.01
CA GLN A 127 2.39 -12.26 -31.65
C GLN A 127 3.87 -11.84 -31.55
N PHE A 128 4.73 -12.29 -32.47
CA PHE A 128 6.11 -11.82 -32.57
C PHE A 128 6.25 -10.33 -32.94
N ASP A 129 5.21 -9.72 -33.51
CA ASP A 129 5.18 -8.27 -33.74
C ASP A 129 5.25 -7.46 -32.44
N ALA A 130 4.83 -8.05 -31.30
CA ALA A 130 4.91 -7.42 -29.98
C ALA A 130 6.25 -7.56 -29.28
N ILE A 131 7.14 -8.45 -29.74
CA ILE A 131 8.43 -8.70 -29.12
C ILE A 131 9.46 -7.72 -29.67
N GLU A 132 10.16 -6.99 -28.80
CA GLU A 132 11.31 -6.16 -29.18
C GLU A 132 12.56 -7.01 -29.33
N SER A 133 12.88 -7.82 -28.32
CA SER A 133 14.07 -8.66 -28.32
C SER A 133 14.00 -9.83 -27.35
N PHE A 134 14.81 -10.85 -27.62
CA PHE A 134 15.18 -11.90 -26.64
C PHE A 134 16.56 -11.57 -26.08
N GLN A 135 16.68 -11.49 -24.76
CA GLN A 135 17.92 -11.10 -24.08
C GLN A 135 18.23 -11.95 -22.84
N PRO A 136 19.51 -12.10 -22.45
CA PRO A 136 19.85 -12.58 -21.14
C PRO A 136 19.43 -11.54 -20.08
N ILE A 137 19.23 -11.98 -18.85
CA ILE A 137 19.00 -11.06 -17.72
C ILE A 137 20.37 -10.45 -17.32
N PRO A 138 20.55 -9.12 -17.37
CA PRO A 138 21.78 -8.46 -16.95
C PRO A 138 22.07 -8.73 -15.47
N LYS A 139 23.33 -9.02 -15.13
CA LYS A 139 23.75 -9.29 -13.75
C LYS A 139 23.60 -8.06 -12.86
N GLU A 140 23.86 -6.89 -13.42
CA GLU A 140 23.82 -5.61 -12.74
C GLU A 140 22.41 -5.26 -12.26
N GLU A 141 21.40 -5.71 -12.98
CA GLU A 141 19.99 -5.52 -12.61
C GLU A 141 19.56 -6.37 -11.41
N LYS A 142 20.29 -7.43 -11.10
CA LYS A 142 20.04 -8.31 -9.95
C LYS A 142 20.57 -7.74 -8.64
N ILE A 143 21.46 -6.75 -8.68
CA ILE A 143 22.06 -6.14 -7.49
C ILE A 143 21.10 -5.06 -6.96
N GLY A 144 20.65 -5.22 -5.70
CA GLY A 144 19.81 -4.25 -5.01
C GLY A 144 20.55 -2.96 -4.67
N GLU A 145 19.78 -1.93 -4.32
CA GLU A 145 20.31 -0.57 -4.14
C GLU A 145 21.30 -0.50 -2.96
N GLN A 146 21.00 -1.17 -1.84
CA GLN A 146 21.87 -1.14 -0.67
C GLN A 146 23.21 -1.83 -0.95
N LEU A 147 23.20 -2.93 -1.70
CA LEU A 147 24.42 -3.64 -2.10
C LEU A 147 25.22 -2.88 -3.17
N LYS A 148 24.59 -2.03 -3.99
CA LYS A 148 25.28 -1.10 -4.90
C LYS A 148 25.97 0.03 -4.15
N GLU A 149 25.31 0.62 -3.14
CA GLU A 149 25.89 1.67 -2.30
C GLU A 149 27.00 1.15 -1.40
N ASN A 150 26.85 -0.08 -0.87
CA ASN A 150 27.80 -0.72 0.02
C ASN A 150 28.21 -2.10 -0.53
N PRO A 151 29.08 -2.21 -1.53
CA PRO A 151 29.53 -3.46 -2.11
C PRO A 151 30.33 -4.29 -1.11
N LEU A 152 30.40 -5.61 -1.34
CA LEU A 152 31.17 -6.52 -0.49
C LEU A 152 32.67 -6.25 -0.59
N GLU A 153 33.35 -6.20 0.55
CA GLU A 153 34.81 -6.17 0.63
C GLU A 153 35.41 -7.56 0.39
N ASP A 154 36.74 -7.63 0.14
CA ASP A 154 37.35 -8.87 -0.37
C ASP A 154 37.35 -10.03 0.63
N GLU A 155 37.43 -9.77 1.94
CA GLU A 155 37.42 -10.77 3.00
C GLU A 155 36.13 -10.78 3.83
N GLU A 156 35.14 -9.95 3.46
CA GLU A 156 33.84 -9.81 4.18
C GLU A 156 32.99 -11.05 4.01
N GLU A 157 32.53 -11.64 5.12
CA GLU A 157 31.38 -12.53 5.18
C GLU A 157 30.15 -11.72 5.54
N ALA A 158 29.21 -11.59 4.61
CA ALA A 158 28.02 -10.78 4.77
C ALA A 158 26.73 -11.59 4.67
N TYR A 159 25.71 -11.15 5.38
CA TYR A 159 24.35 -11.60 5.15
C TYR A 159 23.76 -10.88 3.93
N LEU A 160 23.15 -11.65 3.03
CA LEU A 160 22.46 -11.14 1.85
C LEU A 160 21.08 -11.78 1.72
N ASP A 161 20.13 -11.00 1.27
CA ASP A 161 18.80 -11.45 0.90
C ASP A 161 18.74 -11.73 -0.59
N ILE A 162 18.30 -12.94 -0.93
CA ILE A 162 18.20 -13.42 -2.31
C ILE A 162 16.74 -13.68 -2.63
N GLU A 163 16.22 -13.00 -3.64
CA GLU A 163 14.95 -13.36 -4.27
C GLU A 163 15.20 -14.32 -5.43
N VAL A 164 14.55 -15.47 -5.38
CA VAL A 164 14.57 -16.49 -6.44
C VAL A 164 13.28 -16.38 -7.25
N TRP A 165 13.36 -16.51 -8.59
CA TRP A 165 12.14 -16.53 -9.41
C TRP A 165 11.21 -17.67 -8.97
N ARG A 166 9.94 -17.35 -8.74
CA ARG A 166 8.95 -18.35 -8.33
C ARG A 166 8.59 -19.24 -9.51
N MET A 167 9.29 -20.37 -9.58
CA MET A 167 9.09 -21.45 -10.54
C MET A 167 8.11 -22.50 -9.99
N GLU A 168 7.81 -23.53 -10.77
CA GLU A 168 7.08 -24.70 -10.29
C GLU A 168 7.82 -25.39 -9.14
N ASP A 169 7.06 -25.94 -8.20
CA ASP A 169 7.62 -26.49 -6.95
C ASP A 169 8.73 -27.54 -7.17
N ASP A 170 8.53 -28.45 -8.12
CA ASP A 170 9.53 -29.49 -8.42
C ASP A 170 10.87 -28.90 -8.91
N ARG A 171 10.82 -27.89 -9.76
CA ARG A 171 12.02 -27.19 -10.26
C ARG A 171 12.66 -26.35 -9.16
N LEU A 172 11.83 -25.66 -8.36
CA LEU A 172 12.30 -24.83 -7.26
C LEU A 172 13.00 -25.68 -6.21
N GLN A 173 12.42 -26.81 -5.80
CA GLN A 173 13.04 -27.72 -4.82
C GLN A 173 14.38 -28.31 -5.30
N LYS A 174 14.45 -28.71 -6.59
CA LYS A 174 15.73 -29.16 -7.19
C LYS A 174 16.79 -28.05 -7.16
N PHE A 175 16.42 -26.83 -7.52
CA PHE A 175 17.31 -25.68 -7.47
C PHE A 175 17.77 -25.41 -6.03
N LEU A 176 16.85 -25.33 -5.06
CA LEU A 176 17.19 -25.04 -3.66
C LEU A 176 18.17 -26.05 -3.06
N LYS A 177 17.95 -27.35 -3.30
CA LYS A 177 18.86 -28.39 -2.85
C LYS A 177 20.27 -28.19 -3.41
N GLY A 178 20.38 -28.02 -4.71
CA GLY A 178 21.70 -27.84 -5.35
C GLY A 178 22.35 -26.51 -4.99
N PHE A 179 21.54 -25.46 -4.77
CA PHE A 179 22.02 -24.16 -4.33
C PHE A 179 22.64 -24.26 -2.92
N GLU A 180 22.02 -25.01 -2.02
CA GLU A 180 22.55 -25.27 -0.68
C GLU A 180 23.89 -26.04 -0.74
N GLU A 181 24.02 -27.03 -1.64
CA GLU A 181 25.28 -27.75 -1.90
C GLU A 181 26.36 -26.83 -2.49
N LEU A 182 25.98 -25.91 -3.42
CA LEU A 182 26.87 -24.90 -4.00
C LEU A 182 27.40 -23.96 -2.92
N LEU A 183 26.53 -23.44 -2.06
CA LEU A 183 26.92 -22.54 -0.98
C LEU A 183 27.87 -23.25 0.00
N SER A 184 27.51 -24.44 0.45
CA SER A 184 28.30 -25.22 1.39
C SER A 184 29.71 -25.51 0.85
N SER A 185 29.84 -25.79 -0.45
CA SER A 185 31.13 -26.00 -1.12
C SER A 185 32.01 -24.74 -1.13
N ASN A 186 31.42 -23.57 -1.03
CA ASN A 186 32.10 -22.26 -1.03
C ASN A 186 32.10 -21.60 0.36
N LYS A 187 31.97 -22.41 1.44
CA LYS A 187 31.90 -21.93 2.84
C LYS A 187 30.72 -20.97 3.13
N GLY A 188 29.70 -20.93 2.27
CA GLY A 188 28.47 -20.20 2.51
C GLY A 188 27.37 -21.09 3.09
N ARG A 189 26.29 -20.47 3.60
CA ARG A 189 25.12 -21.20 4.08
C ARG A 189 23.85 -20.37 3.89
N ILE A 190 22.72 -21.08 3.80
CA ILE A 190 21.40 -20.46 3.93
C ILE A 190 21.10 -20.37 5.44
N THR A 191 20.70 -19.19 5.92
CA THR A 191 20.35 -18.98 7.32
C THR A 191 18.85 -18.95 7.51
N ASP A 192 18.09 -18.54 6.48
CA ASP A 192 16.63 -18.56 6.51
C ASP A 192 16.04 -18.77 5.11
N LYS A 193 14.83 -19.39 5.04
CA LYS A 193 14.06 -19.64 3.82
C LYS A 193 12.63 -19.25 4.04
N PHE A 194 12.11 -18.39 3.19
CA PHE A 194 10.71 -17.99 3.20
C PHE A 194 10.08 -18.21 1.83
N ILE A 195 9.11 -19.14 1.75
CA ILE A 195 8.50 -19.57 0.49
C ILE A 195 6.99 -19.54 0.63
N THR A 196 6.32 -18.75 -0.23
CA THR A 196 4.87 -18.72 -0.39
C THR A 196 4.48 -19.05 -1.82
N GLU A 197 3.19 -18.96 -2.16
CA GLU A 197 2.72 -19.10 -3.56
C GLU A 197 3.37 -18.07 -4.49
N ASN A 198 3.69 -16.88 -4.00
CA ASN A 198 4.18 -15.75 -4.80
C ASN A 198 5.65 -15.40 -4.57
N LEU A 199 6.27 -15.90 -3.51
CA LEU A 199 7.61 -15.51 -3.07
C LEU A 199 8.50 -16.71 -2.86
N CYS A 200 9.80 -16.56 -3.17
CA CYS A 200 10.86 -17.42 -2.70
C CYS A 200 12.04 -16.53 -2.30
N LEU A 201 12.22 -16.34 -1.01
CA LEU A 201 13.25 -15.50 -0.41
C LEU A 201 14.20 -16.38 0.41
N LEU A 202 15.48 -16.10 0.31
CA LEU A 202 16.53 -16.79 1.05
C LEU A 202 17.41 -15.74 1.71
N ARG A 203 17.73 -15.90 2.99
CA ARG A 203 18.84 -15.21 3.63
C ARG A 203 20.05 -16.12 3.60
N VAL A 204 21.17 -15.61 3.13
CA VAL A 204 22.41 -16.36 3.04
C VAL A 204 23.55 -15.61 3.71
N LYS A 205 24.50 -16.36 4.29
CA LYS A 205 25.79 -15.81 4.72
C LYS A 205 26.87 -16.29 3.78
N ILE A 206 27.50 -15.36 3.05
CA ILE A 206 28.48 -15.66 1.99
C ILE A 206 29.57 -14.58 1.92
N ASN A 207 30.69 -14.95 1.27
CA ASN A 207 31.75 -14.00 0.93
C ASN A 207 31.65 -13.49 -0.51
N LYS A 208 32.51 -12.52 -0.86
CA LYS A 208 32.53 -11.89 -2.18
C LYS A 208 32.80 -12.86 -3.32
N SER A 209 33.59 -13.91 -3.10
CA SER A 209 33.87 -14.90 -4.14
C SER A 209 32.63 -15.73 -4.47
N THR A 210 31.88 -16.16 -3.45
CA THR A 210 30.62 -16.87 -3.60
C THR A 210 29.57 -15.97 -4.25
N PHE A 211 29.47 -14.69 -3.87
CA PHE A 211 28.59 -13.72 -4.50
C PHE A 211 28.84 -13.62 -6.01
N LYS A 212 30.13 -13.52 -6.45
CA LYS A 212 30.48 -13.47 -7.88
C LYS A 212 30.06 -14.73 -8.66
N GLU A 213 29.94 -15.86 -7.98
CA GLU A 213 29.42 -17.09 -8.58
C GLU A 213 27.90 -17.09 -8.68
N ILE A 214 27.21 -16.85 -7.56
CA ILE A 214 25.76 -17.00 -7.50
C ILE A 214 25.01 -15.93 -8.33
N ILE A 215 25.56 -14.74 -8.51
CA ILE A 215 24.92 -13.70 -9.33
C ILE A 215 24.78 -14.11 -10.81
N ARG A 216 25.51 -15.12 -11.25
CA ARG A 216 25.41 -15.71 -12.60
C ARG A 216 24.21 -16.63 -12.74
N LEU A 217 23.66 -17.14 -11.64
CA LEU A 217 22.52 -18.05 -11.65
C LEU A 217 21.28 -17.35 -12.17
N ARG A 218 20.63 -17.92 -13.18
CA ARG A 218 19.48 -17.30 -13.86
C ARG A 218 18.21 -17.36 -13.03
N GLU A 219 18.16 -18.31 -12.09
CA GLU A 219 17.10 -18.50 -11.13
C GLU A 219 16.98 -17.33 -10.13
N ILE A 220 18.08 -16.61 -9.91
CA ILE A 220 18.11 -15.47 -8.99
C ILE A 220 17.53 -14.23 -9.67
N CYS A 221 16.53 -13.65 -9.02
CA CYS A 221 15.86 -12.41 -9.39
C CYS A 221 16.63 -11.20 -8.89
N GLN A 222 16.93 -11.16 -7.60
CA GLN A 222 17.61 -10.05 -6.92
C GLN A 222 18.47 -10.54 -5.77
N ILE A 223 19.54 -9.81 -5.48
CA ILE A 223 20.40 -9.98 -4.30
C ILE A 223 20.62 -8.60 -3.69
N ASP A 224 20.36 -8.45 -2.39
CA ASP A 224 20.61 -7.20 -1.66
C ASP A 224 21.11 -7.47 -0.25
N ARG A 225 21.55 -6.43 0.46
CA ARG A 225 21.83 -6.49 1.89
C ARG A 225 20.52 -6.55 2.68
N PRO A 226 20.52 -7.13 3.89
CA PRO A 226 19.35 -7.06 4.80
C PRO A 226 18.92 -5.64 5.07
N PRO A 227 17.61 -5.39 5.33
CA PRO A 227 17.08 -4.06 5.64
C PRO A 227 17.68 -3.50 6.92
N LYS A 228 17.75 -2.15 7.03
CA LYS A 228 18.21 -1.42 8.23
C LYS A 228 17.15 -0.42 8.69
N PRO A 229 16.78 -0.40 10.00
CA PRO A 229 15.84 0.59 10.56
C PRO A 229 16.49 1.98 10.74
N TYR A 230 15.64 3.02 10.89
CA TYR A 230 16.08 4.42 11.09
C TYR A 230 15.30 5.10 12.23
N ILE A 231 15.97 5.61 13.28
CA ILE A 231 15.34 6.14 14.51
C ILE A 231 16.16 7.25 15.20
N THR A 232 15.50 8.30 15.83
CA THR A 232 16.11 9.45 16.60
C THR A 232 15.36 9.83 17.89
N PHE A 233 16.05 10.43 18.97
CA PHE A 233 15.50 10.53 20.35
C PHE A 233 15.78 11.83 21.14
N GLN A 234 14.89 12.27 22.11
CA GLN A 234 15.10 13.26 23.21
C GLN A 234 13.99 13.30 24.31
N ILE A 235 14.17 13.96 25.50
CA ILE A 235 13.46 13.69 26.78
C ILE A 235 12.75 14.87 27.52
N LEU A 236 11.56 14.65 28.17
CA LEU A 236 10.75 15.61 29.01
C LEU A 236 10.22 15.01 30.36
N SER A 237 9.96 15.83 31.36
CA SER A 237 9.69 15.37 32.76
C SER A 237 8.37 15.89 33.36
N LEU A 238 7.42 14.98 33.75
CA LEU A 238 6.20 15.23 34.55
C LEU A 238 5.88 14.01 35.45
N PRO A 239 5.41 14.16 36.74
CA PRO A 239 5.14 13.06 37.66
C PRO A 239 3.76 12.41 37.51
N LEU A 240 3.64 11.09 37.80
CA LEU A 240 2.45 10.25 37.62
C LEU A 240 1.23 10.71 38.45
N GLU A 241 1.46 11.19 39.66
CA GLU A 241 0.42 11.57 40.62
C GLU A 241 -0.54 12.68 40.13
N LYS A 242 -0.19 13.33 39.06
CA LYS A 242 -1.03 14.36 38.42
C LYS A 242 -2.09 13.81 37.45
N PHE A 243 -2.07 12.49 37.20
CA PHE A 243 -2.91 11.89 36.19
C PHE A 243 -3.82 10.80 36.76
N GLU A 244 -5.08 10.79 36.29
CA GLU A 244 -6.00 9.68 36.48
C GLU A 244 -5.73 8.63 35.40
N VAL A 245 -5.37 7.41 35.80
CA VAL A 245 -5.22 6.27 34.89
C VAL A 245 -6.43 5.36 35.03
N GLY A 246 -7.22 5.24 33.94
CA GLY A 246 -8.44 4.42 33.93
C GLY A 246 -8.18 2.92 34.18
N GLU A 247 -9.25 2.14 34.16
CA GLU A 247 -9.20 0.69 34.30
C GLU A 247 -8.73 0.03 32.99
N SER A 248 -8.41 -1.27 33.05
CA SER A 248 -8.08 -2.06 31.87
C SER A 248 -9.22 -2.04 30.83
N PRO A 249 -8.91 -2.11 29.53
CA PRO A 249 -9.94 -2.21 28.50
C PRO A 249 -10.88 -3.40 28.74
N PRO A 250 -12.15 -3.35 28.29
CA PRO A 250 -13.03 -4.53 28.30
C PRO A 250 -12.36 -5.71 27.61
N SER A 251 -12.62 -6.93 28.06
CA SER A 251 -12.00 -8.15 27.52
C SER A 251 -12.27 -8.37 26.02
N ASN A 252 -13.40 -7.86 25.52
CA ASN A 252 -13.77 -7.92 24.10
C ASN A 252 -13.37 -6.67 23.32
N ALA A 253 -12.70 -5.71 23.92
CA ALA A 253 -12.18 -4.55 23.21
C ALA A 253 -11.16 -4.96 22.16
N THR A 254 -11.14 -4.25 21.05
CA THR A 254 -10.21 -4.49 19.94
C THR A 254 -8.76 -4.38 20.41
N ALA A 255 -7.90 -5.27 19.89
CA ALA A 255 -6.47 -5.21 20.11
C ALA A 255 -5.72 -4.69 18.87
N ILE A 256 -4.66 -3.92 19.12
CA ILE A 256 -3.66 -3.51 18.12
C ILE A 256 -2.39 -4.31 18.37
N ALA A 257 -1.93 -5.05 17.36
CA ALA A 257 -0.61 -5.65 17.37
C ALA A 257 0.43 -4.64 16.88
N ILE A 258 1.45 -4.38 17.67
CA ILE A 258 2.57 -3.48 17.35
C ILE A 258 3.79 -4.34 17.06
N LEU A 259 4.26 -4.31 15.80
CA LEU A 259 5.45 -5.00 15.37
C LEU A 259 6.59 -3.97 15.28
N ASP A 260 7.44 -3.95 16.30
CA ASP A 260 8.44 -2.89 16.52
C ASP A 260 9.64 -3.39 17.36
N SER A 261 10.24 -2.57 18.17
CA SER A 261 11.35 -2.89 19.06
C SER A 261 10.93 -3.49 20.43
N GLY A 262 9.68 -3.96 20.54
CA GLY A 262 9.09 -4.31 21.83
C GLY A 262 8.48 -3.10 22.55
N ILE A 263 7.96 -3.29 23.75
CA ILE A 263 7.40 -2.21 24.58
C ILE A 263 7.91 -2.30 26.03
N LEU A 264 7.84 -1.20 26.75
CA LEU A 264 8.03 -1.18 28.22
C LEU A 264 6.68 -1.48 28.88
N SER A 265 6.31 -2.77 28.96
CA SER A 265 4.98 -3.22 29.41
C SER A 265 4.63 -2.81 30.83
N ASN A 266 5.63 -2.67 31.68
CA ASN A 266 5.47 -2.21 33.06
C ASN A 266 5.47 -0.67 33.22
N HIS A 267 5.40 0.09 32.13
CA HIS A 267 5.22 1.54 32.21
C HIS A 267 3.83 1.86 32.77
N PRO A 268 3.70 2.76 33.81
CA PRO A 268 2.43 3.01 34.51
C PRO A 268 1.25 3.40 33.60
N LEU A 269 1.52 3.96 32.43
CA LEU A 269 0.49 4.33 31.46
C LEU A 269 0.19 3.20 30.44
N LEU A 270 0.92 2.09 30.42
CA LEU A 270 0.72 0.97 29.48
C LEU A 270 0.26 -0.31 30.17
N GLU A 271 0.74 -0.58 31.40
CA GLU A 271 0.60 -1.87 32.08
C GLU A 271 -0.82 -2.44 32.13
N LYS A 272 -1.84 -1.57 32.25
CA LYS A 272 -3.24 -1.98 32.32
C LYS A 272 -3.85 -2.38 30.97
N ALA A 273 -3.17 -2.08 29.85
CA ALA A 273 -3.68 -2.30 28.51
C ALA A 273 -2.80 -3.23 27.66
N VAL A 274 -1.73 -3.80 28.22
CA VAL A 274 -0.90 -4.79 27.52
C VAL A 274 -1.55 -6.17 27.67
N GLY A 275 -1.96 -6.75 26.54
CA GLY A 275 -2.59 -8.08 26.49
C GLY A 275 -1.55 -9.19 26.41
N ASP A 276 -0.53 -9.01 25.57
CA ASP A 276 0.56 -9.97 25.40
C ASP A 276 1.79 -9.31 24.78
N GLU A 277 2.96 -9.90 25.01
CA GLU A 277 4.22 -9.46 24.44
C GLU A 277 5.11 -10.66 24.07
N ILE A 278 5.64 -10.66 22.85
CA ILE A 278 6.55 -11.69 22.39
C ILE A 278 7.83 -11.07 21.83
N ALA A 279 8.95 -11.79 22.00
CA ALA A 279 10.13 -11.64 21.17
C ALA A 279 10.11 -12.73 20.11
N VAL A 280 10.32 -12.37 18.85
CA VAL A 280 10.36 -13.37 17.79
C VAL A 280 11.68 -14.14 17.97
N PRO A 281 11.65 -15.43 18.37
CA PRO A 281 12.86 -16.16 18.69
C PRO A 281 13.75 -16.31 17.47
N LEU A 282 15.05 -16.21 17.69
CA LEU A 282 16.08 -16.61 16.73
C LEU A 282 15.92 -18.10 16.39
N LEU A 283 15.70 -18.40 15.11
CA LEU A 283 15.50 -19.77 14.60
C LEU A 283 16.80 -20.53 14.52
N SER A 284 17.69 -20.51 15.26
CA SER A 284 18.76 -21.51 15.32
C SER A 284 20.02 -21.07 16.01
N SER A 285 20.59 -22.05 16.47
CA SER A 285 21.92 -22.26 16.97
C SER A 285 22.16 -21.81 18.42
N ASP A 286 23.05 -22.51 19.04
CA ASP A 286 23.65 -22.52 20.35
C ASP A 286 23.93 -21.14 21.04
N LYS A 287 23.42 -20.07 20.49
CA LYS A 287 23.46 -18.69 21.00
C LYS A 287 22.07 -18.06 21.15
N ILE A 288 21.07 -18.84 21.57
CA ILE A 288 19.80 -18.27 22.03
C ILE A 288 20.11 -17.52 23.33
N LYS A 289 20.44 -16.24 23.19
CA LYS A 289 20.15 -15.31 24.28
C LYS A 289 18.63 -15.34 24.39
N GLU A 290 18.09 -15.67 25.55
CA GLU A 290 16.66 -15.45 25.87
C GLU A 290 16.38 -13.97 25.59
N GLU A 291 15.84 -13.68 24.41
CA GLU A 291 15.52 -12.31 24.06
C GLU A 291 14.23 -11.96 24.75
N LYS A 292 14.33 -10.98 25.62
CA LYS A 292 13.19 -10.44 26.35
C LYS A 292 12.38 -9.60 25.38
N PRO A 293 11.03 -9.66 25.42
CA PRO A 293 10.15 -8.87 24.58
C PRO A 293 10.19 -7.37 24.87
N GLN A 294 10.91 -6.96 25.93
CA GLN A 294 11.02 -5.56 26.36
C GLN A 294 11.76 -4.70 25.33
N ASP A 295 11.32 -3.43 25.25
CA ASP A 295 11.90 -2.41 24.40
C ASP A 295 13.31 -2.02 24.86
N ASP A 296 14.32 -2.31 24.09
CA ASP A 296 15.71 -1.90 24.31
C ASP A 296 16.17 -0.77 23.39
N VAL A 297 15.42 -0.49 22.32
CA VAL A 297 15.63 0.61 21.39
C VAL A 297 14.91 1.88 21.84
N GLY A 298 13.73 1.71 22.43
CA GLY A 298 12.87 2.80 22.90
C GLY A 298 11.96 3.38 21.83
N HIS A 299 11.72 2.67 20.71
CA HIS A 299 10.82 3.12 19.65
C HIS A 299 9.41 2.55 19.83
N GLY A 300 9.27 1.25 20.03
CA GLY A 300 7.97 0.60 20.16
C GLY A 300 7.14 1.09 21.34
N THR A 301 7.76 1.43 22.48
CA THR A 301 7.06 2.03 23.62
C THR A 301 6.41 3.38 23.28
N LYS A 302 7.08 4.22 22.51
CA LYS A 302 6.52 5.50 22.02
C LYS A 302 5.36 5.28 21.08
N VAL A 303 5.51 4.34 20.13
CA VAL A 303 4.47 3.92 19.18
C VAL A 303 3.26 3.37 19.94
N ALA A 304 3.48 2.50 20.94
CA ALA A 304 2.42 1.91 21.75
C ALA A 304 1.60 2.97 22.49
N GLY A 305 2.25 3.99 23.05
CA GLY A 305 1.57 5.08 23.73
C GLY A 305 0.59 5.84 22.84
N ILE A 306 0.98 6.12 21.59
CA ILE A 306 0.09 6.78 20.62
C ILE A 306 -0.99 5.81 20.14
N ALA A 307 -0.66 4.55 19.88
CA ALA A 307 -1.65 3.54 19.49
C ALA A 307 -2.73 3.37 20.56
N LEU A 308 -2.36 3.40 21.84
CA LEU A 308 -3.30 3.25 22.95
C LEU A 308 -4.18 4.48 23.17
N TYR A 309 -3.59 5.67 23.15
CA TYR A 309 -4.28 6.90 23.57
C TYR A 309 -4.63 7.86 22.43
N GLY A 310 -4.10 7.65 21.22
CA GLY A 310 -4.29 8.51 20.07
C GLY A 310 -3.54 9.85 20.18
N ASP A 311 -3.87 10.66 21.17
CA ASP A 311 -3.28 11.97 21.44
C ASP A 311 -2.82 12.08 22.90
N VAL A 312 -1.55 11.78 23.13
CA VAL A 312 -0.92 11.82 24.46
C VAL A 312 -0.93 13.25 25.05
N LYS A 313 -0.72 14.28 24.22
CA LYS A 313 -0.76 15.67 24.65
C LYS A 313 -2.13 16.04 25.23
N ARG A 314 -3.20 15.66 24.53
CA ARG A 314 -4.57 15.87 24.98
C ARG A 314 -4.85 15.14 26.30
N CYS A 315 -4.40 13.90 26.47
CA CYS A 315 -4.53 13.16 27.73
C CYS A 315 -3.83 13.87 28.88
N ILE A 316 -2.66 14.51 28.64
CA ILE A 316 -1.95 15.34 29.63
C ILE A 316 -2.76 16.59 30.00
N GLU A 317 -3.32 17.29 29.02
CA GLU A 317 -4.14 18.48 29.20
C GLU A 317 -5.43 18.17 29.99
N GLU A 318 -6.09 17.07 29.67
CA GLU A 318 -7.28 16.55 30.37
C GLU A 318 -6.94 15.87 31.73
N LYS A 319 -5.66 15.65 32.00
CA LYS A 319 -5.12 14.92 33.18
C LYS A 319 -5.69 13.51 33.32
N ARG A 320 -6.05 12.89 32.23
CA ARG A 320 -6.72 11.59 32.21
C ARG A 320 -6.17 10.70 31.09
N PHE A 321 -5.81 9.48 31.46
CA PHE A 321 -5.39 8.40 30.56
C PHE A 321 -6.37 7.24 30.65
N ASN A 322 -7.27 7.10 29.69
CA ASN A 322 -8.31 6.07 29.69
C ASN A 322 -8.02 5.05 28.57
N PRO A 323 -7.52 3.85 28.90
CA PRO A 323 -7.23 2.83 27.89
C PRO A 323 -8.55 2.17 27.43
N GLU A 324 -8.84 2.22 26.11
CA GLU A 324 -10.06 1.66 25.51
C GLU A 324 -9.77 0.50 24.56
N ILE A 325 -8.51 0.16 24.34
CA ILE A 325 -8.00 -0.84 23.39
C ILE A 325 -6.88 -1.65 24.02
N TRP A 326 -6.72 -2.90 23.62
CA TRP A 326 -5.60 -3.74 24.03
C TRP A 326 -4.40 -3.53 23.11
N ILE A 327 -3.20 -3.60 23.68
CA ILE A 327 -1.92 -3.60 22.95
C ILE A 327 -1.31 -4.99 23.04
N LEU A 328 -0.94 -5.53 21.87
CA LEU A 328 -0.12 -6.73 21.71
C LEU A 328 1.21 -6.31 21.09
N SER A 329 2.32 -6.82 21.58
CA SER A 329 3.64 -6.37 21.13
C SER A 329 4.52 -7.52 20.65
N ALA A 330 5.05 -7.38 19.42
CA ALA A 330 6.10 -8.25 18.92
C ALA A 330 7.40 -7.46 18.74
N LYS A 331 8.46 -7.91 19.41
CA LYS A 331 9.79 -7.36 19.24
C LYS A 331 10.44 -8.00 18.01
N VAL A 332 10.65 -7.20 16.98
CA VAL A 332 11.30 -7.57 15.70
C VAL A 332 12.54 -6.74 15.40
N MET A 333 12.79 -5.70 16.20
CA MET A 333 14.01 -4.88 16.17
C MET A 333 14.71 -4.96 17.50
N TYR A 334 16.04 -4.94 17.47
CA TYR A 334 16.91 -5.09 18.61
C TYR A 334 17.97 -3.99 18.61
N LYS A 335 18.51 -3.68 19.78
CA LYS A 335 19.65 -2.79 19.94
C LYS A 335 20.94 -3.56 19.74
N ASN A 336 21.73 -3.18 18.74
CA ASN A 336 23.06 -3.78 18.52
C ASN A 336 24.10 -3.23 19.52
N ASP A 337 25.32 -3.80 19.47
CA ASP A 337 26.42 -3.42 20.38
C ASP A 337 26.87 -1.96 20.20
N MET A 338 26.57 -1.32 19.07
CA MET A 338 26.82 0.09 18.80
C MET A 338 25.68 1.01 19.30
N GLY A 339 24.61 0.43 19.85
CA GLY A 339 23.44 1.17 20.34
C GLY A 339 22.40 1.52 19.26
N GLU A 340 22.59 1.00 18.03
CA GLU A 340 21.68 1.23 16.91
C GLU A 340 20.59 0.15 16.84
N ALA A 341 19.46 0.49 16.23
CA ALA A 341 18.41 -0.47 15.96
C ALA A 341 18.80 -1.38 14.78
N GLU A 342 18.59 -2.67 14.95
CA GLU A 342 18.90 -3.68 13.95
C GLU A 342 17.83 -4.78 13.93
N TYR A 343 17.58 -5.36 12.74
CA TYR A 343 16.77 -6.58 12.62
C TYR A 343 17.67 -7.80 12.83
N ASN A 344 17.06 -8.94 13.17
CA ASN A 344 17.80 -10.19 13.27
C ASN A 344 18.57 -10.46 11.97
N PRO A 345 19.92 -10.54 12.01
CA PRO A 345 20.70 -10.72 10.81
C PRO A 345 20.55 -12.10 10.18
N GLU A 346 20.15 -13.10 10.95
CA GLU A 346 20.08 -14.50 10.48
C GLU A 346 18.71 -14.86 9.89
N GLU A 347 17.65 -14.06 10.14
CA GLU A 347 16.28 -14.34 9.72
C GLU A 347 15.72 -13.23 8.83
N LEU A 348 14.92 -13.61 7.83
CA LEU A 348 14.18 -12.67 6.98
C LEU A 348 13.17 -11.88 7.81
N LEU A 349 13.08 -10.58 7.57
CA LEU A 349 12.09 -9.73 8.24
C LEU A 349 10.66 -10.18 7.90
N GLU A 350 10.42 -10.61 6.68
CA GLU A 350 9.14 -11.16 6.23
C GLU A 350 8.68 -12.34 7.09
N HIS A 351 9.61 -13.25 7.42
CA HIS A 351 9.31 -14.44 8.23
C HIS A 351 8.98 -14.04 9.68
N GLN A 352 9.76 -13.11 10.26
CA GLN A 352 9.49 -12.59 11.60
C GLN A 352 8.12 -11.95 11.70
N LEU A 353 7.75 -11.10 10.72
CA LEU A 353 6.46 -10.41 10.72
C LEU A 353 5.29 -11.39 10.51
N GLU A 354 5.41 -12.35 9.59
CA GLU A 354 4.37 -13.37 9.39
C GLU A 354 4.07 -14.14 10.69
N ARG A 355 5.11 -14.67 11.35
CA ARG A 355 4.94 -15.42 12.59
C ARG A 355 4.30 -14.59 13.70
N SER A 356 4.71 -13.35 13.84
CA SER A 356 4.15 -12.43 14.84
C SER A 356 2.68 -12.15 14.60
N VAL A 357 2.31 -11.86 13.35
CA VAL A 357 0.93 -11.57 12.98
C VAL A 357 0.04 -12.80 13.19
N ARG A 358 0.47 -13.97 12.70
CA ARG A 358 -0.29 -15.22 12.87
C ARG A 358 -0.46 -15.57 14.34
N TYR A 359 0.60 -15.47 15.13
CA TYR A 359 0.52 -15.72 16.58
C TYR A 359 -0.55 -14.87 17.24
N PHE A 360 -0.59 -13.55 16.99
CA PHE A 360 -1.56 -12.67 17.61
C PHE A 360 -2.98 -12.91 17.11
N VAL A 361 -3.18 -13.10 15.83
CA VAL A 361 -4.52 -13.32 15.28
C VAL A 361 -5.11 -14.66 15.71
N GLU A 362 -4.29 -15.71 15.79
CA GLU A 362 -4.73 -17.04 16.23
C GLU A 362 -5.07 -17.09 17.73
N ASN A 363 -4.30 -16.40 18.57
CA ASN A 363 -4.50 -16.42 20.03
C ASN A 363 -5.44 -15.32 20.52
N TYR A 364 -5.60 -14.21 19.77
CA TYR A 364 -6.40 -13.05 20.16
C TYR A 364 -7.40 -12.69 19.04
N PRO A 365 -8.62 -13.28 19.05
CA PRO A 365 -9.64 -13.02 18.01
C PRO A 365 -10.07 -11.55 17.88
N ASN A 366 -9.84 -10.74 18.92
CA ASN A 366 -10.05 -9.30 18.94
C ASN A 366 -8.87 -8.50 18.33
N CYS A 367 -7.78 -9.14 17.91
CA CYS A 367 -6.69 -8.51 17.15
C CYS A 367 -7.18 -8.20 15.72
N LYS A 368 -7.55 -6.95 15.47
CA LYS A 368 -8.10 -6.50 14.18
C LYS A 368 -7.19 -5.51 13.45
N VAL A 369 -6.23 -4.93 14.13
CA VAL A 369 -5.34 -3.91 13.58
C VAL A 369 -3.89 -4.28 13.87
N VAL A 370 -3.03 -4.17 12.86
CA VAL A 370 -1.59 -4.36 12.98
C VAL A 370 -0.90 -3.06 12.59
N ASN A 371 -0.12 -2.50 13.51
CA ASN A 371 0.70 -1.32 13.26
C ASN A 371 2.14 -1.70 12.94
N ILE A 372 2.65 -1.19 11.82
CA ILE A 372 4.04 -1.35 11.39
C ILE A 372 4.65 0.03 11.19
N SER A 373 5.46 0.48 12.16
CA SER A 373 6.14 1.77 12.11
C SER A 373 7.63 1.64 11.76
N LEU A 374 7.95 0.64 10.96
CA LEU A 374 9.29 0.31 10.48
C LEU A 374 9.30 0.11 8.96
N GLY A 375 10.48 0.10 8.35
CA GLY A 375 10.61 -0.15 6.92
C GLY A 375 12.06 -0.12 6.44
N ASP A 376 12.24 -0.38 5.15
CA ASP A 376 13.56 -0.38 4.50
C ASP A 376 13.77 0.93 3.70
N LYS A 377 14.62 1.81 4.22
CA LYS A 377 14.90 3.13 3.59
C LYS A 377 15.50 3.03 2.18
N TYR A 378 16.08 1.90 1.81
CA TYR A 378 16.67 1.67 0.49
C TYR A 378 15.67 1.18 -0.55
N LYS A 379 14.58 0.53 -0.12
CA LYS A 379 13.51 0.07 -1.01
C LYS A 379 12.44 1.12 -1.19
N LYS A 380 12.65 2.05 -2.11
CA LYS A 380 11.71 3.15 -2.42
C LYS A 380 10.86 2.82 -3.65
N MET A 381 9.53 3.06 -3.54
CA MET A 381 8.60 2.81 -4.62
C MET A 381 8.65 3.94 -5.65
N PHE A 382 9.42 3.72 -6.73
CA PHE A 382 9.60 4.69 -7.80
C PHE A 382 9.69 3.99 -9.17
N GLY A 383 9.07 4.58 -10.18
CA GLY A 383 9.04 4.03 -11.53
C GLY A 383 8.21 2.73 -11.63
N ASN A 384 8.57 1.88 -12.57
CA ASN A 384 7.86 0.63 -12.89
C ASN A 384 8.39 -0.57 -12.11
N LYS A 385 8.69 -0.40 -10.84
CA LYS A 385 9.15 -1.51 -9.99
C LYS A 385 8.03 -2.52 -9.76
N ARG A 386 8.40 -3.80 -9.58
CA ARG A 386 7.49 -4.81 -9.04
C ARG A 386 7.13 -4.45 -7.60
N GLN A 387 5.99 -4.97 -7.11
CA GLN A 387 5.68 -4.85 -5.69
C GLN A 387 6.79 -5.49 -4.86
N PHE A 388 7.14 -4.85 -3.76
CA PHE A 388 8.18 -5.35 -2.86
C PHE A 388 7.73 -6.63 -2.13
N PRO A 389 8.67 -7.51 -1.74
CA PRO A 389 8.34 -8.75 -1.04
C PRO A 389 7.55 -8.53 0.25
N LEU A 390 8.01 -7.65 1.13
CA LEU A 390 7.35 -7.39 2.41
C LEU A 390 5.95 -6.79 2.21
N ALA A 391 5.79 -5.84 1.29
CA ALA A 391 4.47 -5.30 0.94
C ALA A 391 3.54 -6.37 0.37
N THR A 392 4.06 -7.34 -0.41
CA THR A 392 3.27 -8.47 -0.93
C THR A 392 2.81 -9.40 0.20
N LEU A 393 3.69 -9.73 1.13
CA LEU A 393 3.34 -10.53 2.30
C LEU A 393 2.21 -9.88 3.11
N ILE A 394 2.30 -8.58 3.34
CA ILE A 394 1.26 -7.83 4.06
C ILE A 394 -0.08 -7.89 3.31
N ASP A 395 -0.08 -7.78 1.99
CA ASP A 395 -1.28 -7.90 1.17
C ASP A 395 -1.91 -9.31 1.27
N GLU A 396 -1.09 -10.35 1.30
CA GLU A 396 -1.52 -11.75 1.48
C GLU A 396 -2.14 -11.96 2.88
N LEU A 397 -1.43 -11.54 3.94
CA LEU A 397 -1.89 -11.68 5.33
C LEU A 397 -3.17 -10.87 5.60
N ALA A 398 -3.25 -9.64 5.08
CA ALA A 398 -4.45 -8.80 5.24
C ALA A 398 -5.69 -9.44 4.61
N LYS A 399 -5.52 -10.12 3.46
CA LYS A 399 -6.61 -10.84 2.80
C LYS A 399 -6.97 -12.12 3.52
N GLU A 400 -5.97 -12.92 3.91
CA GLU A 400 -6.15 -14.23 4.52
C GLU A 400 -6.78 -14.12 5.92
N LEU A 401 -6.27 -13.20 6.74
CA LEU A 401 -6.64 -13.08 8.16
C LEU A 401 -7.77 -12.07 8.42
N ASP A 402 -8.22 -11.37 7.39
CA ASP A 402 -9.26 -10.33 7.45
C ASP A 402 -8.99 -9.25 8.52
N ILE A 403 -7.77 -8.69 8.49
CA ILE A 403 -7.27 -7.65 9.41
C ILE A 403 -6.81 -6.42 8.65
N ILE A 404 -6.62 -5.30 9.39
CA ILE A 404 -6.14 -4.04 8.83
C ILE A 404 -4.69 -3.81 9.23
N PHE A 405 -3.82 -3.61 8.25
CA PHE A 405 -2.47 -3.11 8.48
C PHE A 405 -2.44 -1.59 8.33
N VAL A 406 -1.73 -0.94 9.26
CA VAL A 406 -1.42 0.50 9.21
C VAL A 406 0.10 0.66 9.18
N ILE A 407 0.59 1.39 8.19
CA ILE A 407 2.04 1.46 7.93
C ILE A 407 2.46 2.92 7.80
N SER A 408 3.59 3.26 8.40
CA SER A 408 4.22 4.57 8.22
C SER A 408 4.78 4.74 6.81
N ALA A 409 4.62 5.92 6.22
CA ALA A 409 5.10 6.22 4.86
C ALA A 409 6.62 6.16 4.71
N GLY A 410 7.34 6.32 5.83
CA GLY A 410 8.79 6.45 5.90
C GLY A 410 9.23 7.91 6.07
N ASN A 411 10.49 8.08 6.46
CA ASN A 411 11.10 9.37 6.68
C ASN A 411 12.25 9.60 5.69
N LEU A 412 12.38 10.83 5.21
CA LEU A 412 13.52 11.31 4.43
C LEU A 412 14.38 12.24 5.27
N ASN A 413 15.63 12.48 4.85
CA ASN A 413 16.45 13.52 5.42
C ASN A 413 16.12 14.86 4.74
N PRO A 414 15.52 15.84 5.45
CA PRO A 414 15.11 17.10 4.83
C PRO A 414 16.29 17.96 4.37
N GLU A 415 17.42 17.93 5.09
CA GLU A 415 18.62 18.71 4.75
C GLU A 415 19.19 18.30 3.39
N GLU A 416 19.30 17.00 3.14
CA GLU A 416 19.76 16.45 1.86
C GLU A 416 18.86 16.84 0.69
N ASN A 417 17.60 17.22 1.00
CA ASN A 417 16.62 17.67 0.01
C ASN A 417 16.48 19.20 -0.06
N GLY A 418 17.32 19.94 0.69
CA GLY A 418 17.42 21.40 0.64
C GLY A 418 16.43 22.15 1.54
N TYR A 419 15.94 21.50 2.62
CA TYR A 419 15.20 22.18 3.67
C TYR A 419 16.11 23.22 4.38
N PRO A 420 15.60 24.41 4.76
CA PRO A 420 14.21 24.87 4.64
C PRO A 420 13.88 25.52 3.29
N ASN A 421 14.89 25.87 2.48
CA ASN A 421 14.75 26.78 1.32
C ASN A 421 13.93 26.17 0.17
N ARG A 422 13.97 24.83 -0.01
CA ARG A 422 13.22 24.13 -1.06
C ARG A 422 11.90 23.55 -0.59
N TYR A 423 11.52 23.78 0.66
CA TYR A 423 10.24 23.29 1.19
C TYR A 423 9.06 24.10 0.61
N PRO A 424 7.94 23.45 0.23
CA PRO A 424 7.71 22.00 0.15
C PRO A 424 8.05 21.38 -1.22
N ASN A 425 8.70 22.12 -2.12
CA ASN A 425 8.88 21.75 -3.53
C ASN A 425 9.54 20.39 -3.71
N TYR A 426 10.52 20.04 -2.86
CA TYR A 426 11.16 18.72 -2.95
C TYR A 426 10.18 17.55 -2.72
N LEU A 427 9.09 17.74 -1.96
CA LEU A 427 8.08 16.70 -1.71
C LEU A 427 7.26 16.39 -2.97
N ILE A 428 7.14 17.34 -3.89
CA ILE A 428 6.37 17.13 -5.13
C ILE A 428 7.24 16.74 -6.33
N GLU A 429 8.54 16.64 -6.16
CA GLU A 429 9.46 16.20 -7.20
C GLU A 429 9.33 14.70 -7.50
N GLU A 430 9.51 14.32 -8.75
CA GLU A 430 9.51 12.94 -9.19
C GLU A 430 10.92 12.34 -9.09
N THR A 431 11.40 12.17 -7.85
CA THR A 431 12.70 11.57 -7.53
C THR A 431 12.55 10.39 -6.57
N PRO A 432 13.41 9.38 -6.62
CA PRO A 432 13.33 8.26 -5.66
C PRO A 432 13.56 8.70 -4.21
N LYS A 433 14.32 9.79 -3.98
CA LYS A 433 14.71 10.23 -2.63
C LYS A 433 13.53 10.49 -1.69
N VAL A 434 12.42 10.98 -2.23
CA VAL A 434 11.26 11.39 -1.43
C VAL A 434 10.14 10.34 -1.35
N LYS A 435 10.28 9.22 -2.07
CA LYS A 435 9.20 8.22 -2.21
C LYS A 435 9.05 7.34 -0.98
N ILE A 436 7.80 6.85 -0.80
CA ILE A 436 7.47 5.88 0.25
C ILE A 436 8.37 4.65 0.19
N ILE A 437 8.66 4.10 1.36
CA ILE A 437 9.56 2.95 1.51
C ILE A 437 8.78 1.63 1.65
N ASP A 438 9.43 0.48 1.41
CA ASP A 438 8.85 -0.83 1.72
C ASP A 438 8.66 -0.96 3.26
N PRO A 439 7.48 -1.39 3.78
CA PRO A 439 6.31 -1.95 3.10
C PRO A 439 5.15 -0.96 2.83
N ALA A 440 5.36 0.36 2.93
CA ALA A 440 4.32 1.37 2.73
C ALA A 440 3.63 1.34 1.34
N SER A 441 4.20 0.60 0.37
CA SER A 441 3.62 0.38 -0.95
C SER A 441 2.55 -0.72 -1.00
N SER A 442 2.28 -1.42 0.13
CA SER A 442 1.23 -2.45 0.22
C SER A 442 -0.11 -1.91 -0.28
N ALA A 443 -0.80 -2.69 -1.11
CA ALA A 443 -2.09 -2.30 -1.69
C ALA A 443 -3.23 -2.31 -0.65
N TYR A 444 -3.14 -3.20 0.34
CA TYR A 444 -4.18 -3.42 1.36
C TYR A 444 -4.03 -2.55 2.60
N ALA A 445 -2.80 -2.22 2.96
CA ALA A 445 -2.52 -1.43 4.15
C ALA A 445 -3.01 0.02 3.98
N ILE A 446 -3.37 0.65 5.09
CA ILE A 446 -3.49 2.11 5.16
C ILE A 446 -2.10 2.67 5.42
N THR A 447 -1.53 3.36 4.45
CA THR A 447 -0.26 4.06 4.58
C THR A 447 -0.49 5.46 5.10
N VAL A 448 0.29 5.88 6.10
CA VAL A 448 0.11 7.16 6.78
C VAL A 448 1.34 8.03 6.62
N GLY A 449 1.16 9.19 6.00
CA GLY A 449 2.15 10.27 5.94
C GLY A 449 2.08 11.18 7.18
N ALA A 450 3.00 12.12 7.29
CA ALA A 450 3.06 13.04 8.42
C ALA A 450 2.71 14.47 8.02
N VAL A 451 1.91 15.14 8.87
CA VAL A 451 1.70 16.59 8.86
C VAL A 451 2.27 17.20 10.14
N SER A 452 2.65 18.45 10.04
CA SER A 452 3.20 19.24 11.15
C SER A 452 2.09 19.62 12.11
N GLN A 453 2.44 19.63 13.39
CA GLN A 453 1.63 20.30 14.43
C GLN A 453 2.06 21.75 14.61
N GLU A 454 1.25 22.54 15.31
CA GLU A 454 1.67 23.83 15.82
C GLU A 454 2.95 23.67 16.67
N PHE A 455 3.92 24.53 16.47
CA PHE A 455 5.17 24.47 17.21
C PHE A 455 5.38 25.73 18.06
N GLY A 456 6.02 25.53 19.22
CA GLY A 456 6.52 26.60 20.03
C GLY A 456 8.00 26.37 20.36
N PRO A 457 8.85 27.39 20.37
CA PRO A 457 10.24 27.20 20.76
C PRO A 457 10.30 26.75 22.24
N SER A 458 11.03 25.67 22.48
CA SER A 458 11.24 25.15 23.85
C SER A 458 12.30 25.91 24.62
N ASP A 459 13.23 26.53 23.91
CA ASP A 459 14.34 27.28 24.49
C ASP A 459 14.01 28.79 24.44
N ARG A 460 13.73 29.37 25.61
CA ARG A 460 13.37 30.78 25.75
C ARG A 460 14.58 31.72 25.67
N ARG A 461 15.49 31.47 24.73
CA ARG A 461 16.56 32.43 24.46
C ARG A 461 16.02 33.59 23.61
N PRO A 462 15.83 34.82 24.18
CA PRO A 462 15.17 35.93 23.46
C PRO A 462 15.93 36.42 22.22
N GLN A 463 17.13 35.89 21.97
CA GLN A 463 18.02 36.35 20.92
C GLN A 463 18.08 35.39 19.69
N GLU A 464 17.40 34.25 19.76
CA GLU A 464 17.45 33.24 18.73
C GLU A 464 16.16 33.25 17.89
N ILE A 465 16.30 33.45 16.60
CA ILE A 465 15.18 33.38 15.67
C ILE A 465 15.02 31.92 15.23
N LEU A 466 14.02 31.24 15.83
CA LEU A 466 13.62 29.92 15.45
C LEU A 466 12.39 30.01 14.54
N PHE A 467 12.39 29.29 13.42
CA PHE A 467 11.23 29.23 12.56
C PHE A 467 11.11 27.87 11.86
N SER A 468 9.92 27.55 11.39
CA SER A 468 9.66 26.45 10.48
C SER A 468 8.80 26.93 9.33
N PRO A 469 9.15 26.65 8.07
CA PRO A 469 8.28 26.89 6.94
C PRO A 469 7.06 25.96 6.93
N ALA A 470 7.11 24.83 7.64
CA ALA A 470 5.99 23.92 7.81
C ALA A 470 5.11 24.40 8.97
N LYS A 471 4.01 25.09 8.67
CA LYS A 471 2.98 25.49 9.64
C LYS A 471 2.14 24.27 10.05
N GLU A 472 1.26 24.47 11.02
CA GLU A 472 0.27 23.46 11.41
C GLU A 472 -0.49 22.88 10.19
N ASN A 473 -0.66 21.57 10.16
CA ASN A 473 -1.27 20.80 9.06
C ASN A 473 -0.54 20.87 7.69
N TYR A 474 0.62 21.54 7.59
CA TYR A 474 1.48 21.42 6.42
C TYR A 474 2.20 20.06 6.43
N PRO A 475 2.65 19.53 5.28
CA PRO A 475 3.40 18.28 5.28
C PRO A 475 4.62 18.38 6.18
N SER A 476 4.85 17.39 7.04
CA SER A 476 6.09 17.37 7.83
C SER A 476 7.30 17.33 6.89
N PRO A 477 8.36 18.10 7.17
CA PRO A 477 9.51 18.20 6.27
C PRO A 477 10.21 16.87 5.94
N PHE A 478 10.06 15.87 6.81
CA PHE A 478 10.66 14.54 6.70
C PHE A 478 9.72 13.49 6.10
N THR A 479 8.45 13.80 5.80
CA THR A 479 7.50 12.78 5.33
C THR A 479 7.86 12.27 3.93
N CYS A 480 7.91 10.94 3.77
CA CYS A 480 7.94 10.34 2.44
C CYS A 480 6.57 10.46 1.77
N VAL A 481 6.58 10.51 0.43
CA VAL A 481 5.41 10.79 -0.39
C VAL A 481 5.20 9.74 -1.48
N GLY A 482 3.98 9.63 -1.99
CA GLY A 482 3.59 8.68 -3.04
C GLY A 482 4.06 9.08 -4.45
N LEU A 483 3.52 8.48 -5.46
CA LEU A 483 2.48 7.44 -5.48
C LEU A 483 3.04 6.08 -5.10
N GLY A 484 2.13 5.15 -4.72
CA GLY A 484 2.47 3.77 -4.47
C GLY A 484 2.57 2.92 -5.73
N TYR A 485 2.55 1.59 -5.54
CA TYR A 485 2.65 0.60 -6.61
C TYR A 485 1.64 0.86 -7.73
N LYS A 486 2.10 0.82 -9.00
CA LYS A 486 1.28 1.12 -10.20
C LYS A 486 0.54 2.47 -10.16
N GLY A 487 1.01 3.43 -9.37
CA GLY A 487 0.39 4.73 -9.23
C GLY A 487 -0.88 4.73 -8.36
N MET A 488 -1.02 3.78 -7.44
CA MET A 488 -2.01 3.83 -6.36
C MET A 488 -1.79 5.07 -5.52
N ILE A 489 -2.88 5.68 -5.05
CA ILE A 489 -2.79 6.83 -4.15
C ILE A 489 -2.26 6.32 -2.80
N LYS A 490 -1.04 6.77 -2.47
CA LYS A 490 -0.32 6.55 -1.22
C LYS A 490 0.43 7.85 -0.87
N PRO A 491 0.55 8.20 0.43
CA PRO A 491 -0.19 7.61 1.53
C PRO A 491 -1.70 7.78 1.30
N GLU A 492 -2.55 6.96 1.91
CA GLU A 492 -4.00 7.19 1.90
C GLU A 492 -4.40 8.32 2.82
N LEU A 493 -3.75 8.42 3.96
CA LEU A 493 -4.05 9.36 5.03
C LEU A 493 -2.77 10.06 5.50
N VAL A 494 -2.97 11.20 6.14
CA VAL A 494 -1.92 11.88 6.90
C VAL A 494 -2.41 12.14 8.32
N GLU A 495 -1.46 12.14 9.27
CA GLU A 495 -1.74 12.51 10.66
C GLU A 495 -0.52 13.23 11.25
N GLU A 496 -0.68 13.83 12.42
CA GLU A 496 0.42 14.55 13.07
C GLU A 496 1.62 13.63 13.31
N GLY A 497 2.78 14.05 12.82
CA GLY A 497 4.05 13.35 12.98
C GLY A 497 5.16 14.22 13.56
N GLY A 498 4.83 15.48 13.87
CA GLY A 498 5.79 16.47 14.34
C GLY A 498 6.34 17.36 13.22
N ASN A 499 7.23 18.25 13.62
CA ASN A 499 7.81 19.28 12.78
C ASN A 499 9.32 19.37 12.97
N ILE A 500 10.02 20.08 12.09
CA ILE A 500 11.43 20.45 12.23
C ILE A 500 11.52 21.95 12.32
N ILE A 501 12.19 22.42 13.36
CA ILE A 501 12.45 23.83 13.63
C ILE A 501 13.87 24.15 13.17
N TYR A 502 14.04 25.23 12.44
CA TYR A 502 15.29 25.69 11.88
C TYR A 502 15.79 26.93 12.60
N SER A 503 17.10 26.99 12.90
CA SER A 503 17.80 28.19 13.34
C SER A 503 18.84 28.60 12.31
N PRO A 504 18.75 29.81 11.73
CA PRO A 504 19.78 30.29 10.80
C PRO A 504 21.16 30.45 11.43
N SER A 505 21.22 30.67 12.76
CA SER A 505 22.45 30.86 13.52
C SER A 505 23.12 29.56 13.97
N ASP A 506 22.36 28.45 14.00
CA ASP A 506 22.83 27.14 14.42
C ASP A 506 22.08 26.04 13.66
N PRO A 507 22.57 25.59 12.51
CA PRO A 507 21.94 24.52 11.72
C PRO A 507 21.79 23.20 12.48
N LEU A 508 22.61 22.95 13.52
CA LEU A 508 22.51 21.73 14.34
C LEU A 508 21.30 21.72 15.27
N LYS A 509 20.61 22.86 15.44
CA LYS A 509 19.38 22.97 16.25
C LYS A 509 18.09 22.59 15.52
N MET A 510 18.14 21.93 14.39
CA MET A 510 16.95 21.42 13.71
C MET A 510 16.18 20.36 14.51
N GLU A 511 16.70 19.95 15.66
CA GLU A 511 16.09 19.00 16.59
C GLU A 511 15.39 19.62 17.80
N ASP A 512 14.95 20.88 17.72
CA ASP A 512 14.25 21.52 18.85
C ASP A 512 13.00 20.71 19.26
N ILE A 513 12.87 20.48 20.58
CA ILE A 513 11.76 19.71 21.18
C ILE A 513 10.40 20.35 20.96
N GLY A 514 10.33 21.67 20.76
CA GLY A 514 9.08 22.40 20.51
C GLY A 514 8.37 22.04 19.21
N GLY A 515 9.08 21.38 18.25
CA GLY A 515 8.49 20.86 17.01
C GLY A 515 8.04 19.39 17.11
N LYS A 516 8.34 18.69 18.22
CA LYS A 516 8.15 17.26 18.35
C LYS A 516 6.83 16.91 19.06
N LEU A 517 6.30 15.71 18.82
CA LEU A 517 5.14 15.17 19.52
C LEU A 517 5.54 14.72 20.93
N VAL A 518 4.65 14.89 21.89
CA VAL A 518 4.81 14.30 23.24
C VAL A 518 4.37 12.84 23.18
N VAL A 519 5.22 11.95 23.68
CA VAL A 519 5.03 10.50 23.65
C VAL A 519 5.41 9.86 24.99
N ILE A 520 5.03 8.61 25.22
CA ILE A 520 5.40 7.85 26.42
C ILE A 520 6.92 7.58 26.41
N ASN A 521 7.54 7.68 27.59
CA ASN A 521 8.99 7.58 27.73
C ASN A 521 9.47 6.12 27.95
N PRO A 522 10.23 5.53 27.03
CA PRO A 522 10.77 4.17 27.19
C PRO A 522 11.82 4.06 28.32
N ASP A 523 12.44 5.16 28.70
CA ASP A 523 13.47 5.19 29.77
C ASP A 523 12.91 5.53 31.18
N TRP A 524 11.57 5.43 31.33
CA TRP A 524 10.93 5.73 32.63
C TRP A 524 11.57 5.03 33.82
N LEU A 525 11.98 3.78 33.70
CA LEU A 525 12.66 3.05 34.77
C LEU A 525 14.03 3.63 35.13
N LYS A 526 14.65 4.38 34.26
CA LYS A 526 15.99 4.97 34.46
C LYS A 526 15.92 6.39 35.00
N ASP A 527 14.98 7.19 34.52
CA ASP A 527 14.92 8.63 34.78
C ASP A 527 13.66 9.10 35.55
N GLY A 528 12.69 8.19 35.78
CA GLY A 528 11.43 8.48 36.46
C GLY A 528 10.46 9.40 35.71
N LYS A 529 10.72 9.69 34.42
CA LYS A 529 9.91 10.58 33.58
C LYS A 529 8.89 9.82 32.77
N LEU A 530 7.61 10.20 32.85
CA LEU A 530 6.54 9.53 32.09
C LEU A 530 6.54 9.80 30.60
N PHE A 531 7.03 10.97 30.19
CA PHE A 531 6.91 11.46 28.82
C PHE A 531 8.26 11.85 28.23
N THR A 532 8.36 11.71 26.94
CA THR A 532 9.45 12.18 26.11
C THR A 532 8.89 12.82 24.83
N VAL A 533 9.72 13.19 23.88
CA VAL A 533 9.29 13.74 22.61
C VAL A 533 9.87 12.96 21.43
N ALA A 534 9.14 12.94 20.31
CA ALA A 534 9.56 12.27 19.10
C ALA A 534 8.95 12.92 17.86
N HIS A 535 9.50 12.67 16.68
CA HIS A 535 8.91 13.03 15.40
C HIS A 535 9.16 11.93 14.37
N GLY A 536 8.31 11.84 13.36
CA GLY A 536 8.39 10.83 12.30
C GLY A 536 7.02 10.31 11.89
N THR A 537 6.93 9.77 10.69
CA THR A 537 5.73 9.06 10.23
C THR A 537 5.40 7.84 11.09
N SER A 538 6.40 7.31 11.82
CA SER A 538 6.23 6.24 12.81
C SER A 538 5.28 6.61 13.95
N PHE A 539 5.02 7.90 14.15
CA PHE A 539 4.11 8.42 15.19
C PHE A 539 2.78 8.90 14.63
N SER A 540 2.68 9.12 13.30
CA SER A 540 1.41 9.35 12.63
C SER A 540 0.61 8.06 12.44
N ALA A 541 1.27 6.96 12.06
CA ALA A 541 0.63 5.68 11.80
C ALA A 541 -0.12 5.10 13.02
N PRO A 542 0.45 5.03 14.23
CA PRO A 542 -0.25 4.49 15.40
C PRO A 542 -1.49 5.29 15.79
N LYS A 543 -1.57 6.59 15.49
CA LYS A 543 -2.78 7.40 15.72
C LYS A 543 -3.93 6.96 14.80
N VAL A 544 -3.63 6.60 13.55
CA VAL A 544 -4.60 5.99 12.63
C VAL A 544 -4.99 4.58 13.09
N SER A 545 -4.04 3.79 13.61
CA SER A 545 -4.33 2.47 14.21
C SER A 545 -5.30 2.60 15.39
N HIS A 546 -5.12 3.61 16.25
CA HIS A 546 -6.04 3.94 17.34
C HIS A 546 -7.46 4.20 16.82
N TYR A 547 -7.63 5.02 15.79
CA TYR A 547 -8.94 5.31 15.23
C TYR A 547 -9.62 4.06 14.65
N LEU A 548 -8.88 3.21 13.94
CA LEU A 548 -9.41 1.97 13.38
C LEU A 548 -9.83 0.96 14.46
N ALA A 549 -9.03 0.82 15.51
CA ALA A 549 -9.37 -0.05 16.63
C ALA A 549 -10.61 0.44 17.37
N LYS A 550 -10.72 1.75 17.62
CA LYS A 550 -11.95 2.34 18.18
C LYS A 550 -13.14 2.18 17.26
N LEU A 551 -12.98 2.27 15.95
CA LEU A 551 -14.07 2.01 14.99
C LEU A 551 -14.57 0.55 15.09
N PHE A 552 -13.69 -0.42 15.27
CA PHE A 552 -14.11 -1.80 15.53
C PHE A 552 -14.84 -1.96 16.88
N ASN A 553 -14.46 -1.22 17.92
CA ASN A 553 -15.20 -1.21 19.18
C ASN A 553 -16.63 -0.64 18.99
N PHE A 554 -16.80 0.37 18.12
CA PHE A 554 -18.12 0.93 17.79
C PHE A 554 -18.94 0.05 16.86
N PHE A 555 -18.28 -0.65 15.93
CA PHE A 555 -18.90 -1.44 14.88
C PHE A 555 -18.31 -2.86 14.84
N PRO A 556 -18.48 -3.68 15.90
CA PRO A 556 -17.78 -4.95 16.06
C PRO A 556 -18.09 -5.98 14.96
N ASP A 557 -19.28 -5.91 14.36
CA ASP A 557 -19.76 -6.87 13.34
C ASP A 557 -19.48 -6.41 11.91
N ARG A 558 -18.74 -5.31 11.73
CA ARG A 558 -18.46 -4.75 10.40
C ARG A 558 -17.13 -5.24 9.85
N SER A 559 -17.10 -5.40 8.52
CA SER A 559 -15.91 -5.85 7.82
C SER A 559 -14.78 -4.82 7.89
N PRO A 560 -13.51 -5.26 7.81
CA PRO A 560 -12.37 -4.37 7.65
C PRO A 560 -12.50 -3.40 6.46
N ASN A 561 -13.18 -3.82 5.39
CA ASN A 561 -13.45 -2.96 4.25
C ASN A 561 -14.32 -1.76 4.62
N LEU A 562 -15.41 -1.98 5.38
CA LEU A 562 -16.28 -0.87 5.81
C LEU A 562 -15.58 0.03 6.84
N ILE A 563 -14.85 -0.54 7.79
CA ILE A 563 -14.10 0.23 8.78
C ILE A 563 -13.09 1.17 8.09
N LYS A 564 -12.33 0.65 7.12
CA LYS A 564 -11.44 1.49 6.28
C LYS A 564 -12.23 2.55 5.49
N ALA A 565 -13.35 2.17 4.88
CA ALA A 565 -14.16 3.09 4.07
C ALA A 565 -14.75 4.24 4.90
N LEU A 566 -15.18 3.99 6.14
CA LEU A 566 -15.67 5.01 7.07
C LEU A 566 -14.57 6.01 7.43
N LEU A 567 -13.38 5.50 7.79
CA LEU A 567 -12.25 6.36 8.11
C LEU A 567 -11.82 7.22 6.92
N LEU A 568 -11.74 6.63 5.71
CA LEU A 568 -11.42 7.35 4.47
C LEU A 568 -12.50 8.37 4.08
N ALA A 569 -13.78 8.07 4.33
CA ALA A 569 -14.88 9.01 4.07
C ALA A 569 -14.82 10.23 5.00
N SER A 570 -14.38 10.03 6.24
CA SER A 570 -14.22 11.11 7.22
C SER A 570 -13.06 12.05 6.93
N ALA A 571 -12.04 11.56 6.18
CA ALA A 571 -10.81 12.29 5.94
C ALA A 571 -11.00 13.51 5.03
N GLU A 572 -10.37 14.61 5.39
CA GLU A 572 -10.40 15.87 4.63
C GLU A 572 -8.98 16.44 4.51
N ILE A 573 -8.64 16.92 3.32
CA ILE A 573 -7.36 17.63 3.11
C ILE A 573 -7.46 19.01 3.78
N PRO A 574 -6.50 19.42 4.61
CA PRO A 574 -6.51 20.72 5.27
C PRO A 574 -6.68 21.87 4.27
N ASP A 575 -7.47 22.89 4.63
CA ASP A 575 -7.69 24.07 3.77
C ASP A 575 -6.40 24.90 3.63
N GLU A 576 -5.68 25.12 4.74
CA GLU A 576 -4.39 25.81 4.73
C GLU A 576 -3.28 24.84 4.35
N ARG A 577 -2.58 25.15 3.28
CA ARG A 577 -1.50 24.34 2.70
C ARG A 577 -0.39 25.24 2.14
N PRO A 578 0.87 24.77 2.06
CA PRO A 578 1.95 25.54 1.46
C PRO A 578 1.79 25.65 -0.07
N GLN A 579 2.31 26.75 -0.66
CA GLN A 579 2.47 26.84 -2.10
C GLN A 579 3.46 25.79 -2.64
N PRO A 580 3.19 25.12 -3.79
CA PRO A 580 2.06 25.34 -4.71
C PRO A 580 0.83 24.44 -4.41
N LEU A 581 0.81 23.69 -3.31
CA LEU A 581 -0.28 22.76 -2.98
C LEU A 581 -1.57 23.48 -2.56
N SER A 582 -1.49 24.73 -2.08
CA SER A 582 -2.65 25.54 -1.70
C SER A 582 -3.57 25.87 -2.86
N ASP A 583 -3.03 25.95 -4.07
CA ASP A 583 -3.77 26.35 -5.28
C ASP A 583 -4.52 25.17 -5.93
N VAL A 584 -4.28 23.94 -5.45
CA VAL A 584 -4.87 22.74 -6.02
C VAL A 584 -6.18 22.39 -5.30
N THR A 585 -7.23 22.11 -6.07
CA THR A 585 -8.55 21.72 -5.57
C THR A 585 -9.03 20.43 -6.27
N PHE A 586 -10.06 19.78 -5.71
CA PHE A 586 -10.72 18.64 -6.35
C PHE A 586 -11.52 18.96 -7.63
N ASN A 587 -11.49 20.20 -8.08
CA ASN A 587 -12.05 20.59 -9.38
C ASN A 587 -10.96 20.79 -10.45
N ASP A 588 -9.69 20.63 -10.09
CA ASP A 588 -8.56 20.71 -11.01
C ASP A 588 -8.36 19.40 -11.80
N SER A 589 -7.53 19.46 -12.83
CA SER A 589 -7.16 18.27 -13.60
C SER A 589 -6.43 17.24 -12.72
N ASP A 590 -6.60 15.96 -13.03
CA ASP A 590 -5.96 14.85 -12.31
C ASP A 590 -4.44 15.04 -12.19
N THR A 591 -3.77 15.59 -13.19
CA THR A 591 -2.31 15.83 -13.15
C THR A 591 -1.90 16.78 -12.02
N LYS A 592 -2.64 17.87 -11.82
CA LYS A 592 -2.40 18.80 -10.69
C LYS A 592 -2.80 18.16 -9.37
N LEU A 593 -3.98 17.52 -9.35
CA LEU A 593 -4.52 16.87 -8.17
C LEU A 593 -3.60 15.76 -7.66
N LEU A 594 -2.92 15.00 -8.53
CA LEU A 594 -1.96 13.98 -8.13
C LEU A 594 -0.80 14.54 -7.30
N ASN A 595 -0.35 15.78 -7.53
CA ASN A 595 0.67 16.40 -6.69
C ASN A 595 0.19 16.64 -5.25
N LEU A 596 -1.09 16.94 -5.07
CA LEU A 596 -1.70 17.06 -3.76
C LEU A 596 -1.89 15.68 -3.10
N LEU A 597 -2.45 14.72 -3.86
CA LEU A 597 -2.77 13.38 -3.35
C LEU A 597 -1.54 12.55 -2.99
N LYS A 598 -0.40 12.71 -3.69
CA LYS A 598 0.83 11.98 -3.33
C LYS A 598 1.45 12.46 -2.01
N VAL A 599 1.08 13.66 -1.54
CA VAL A 599 1.57 14.25 -0.29
C VAL A 599 0.57 14.02 0.84
N TYR A 600 -0.70 14.37 0.62
CA TYR A 600 -1.75 14.33 1.64
C TYR A 600 -2.65 13.09 1.58
N GLY A 601 -2.57 12.29 0.53
CA GLY A 601 -3.57 11.24 0.30
C GLY A 601 -4.97 11.83 0.23
N TYR A 602 -5.89 11.22 0.94
CA TYR A 602 -7.26 11.72 1.09
C TYR A 602 -7.42 12.70 2.26
N GLY A 603 -6.34 13.01 2.97
CA GLY A 603 -6.27 13.99 4.03
C GLY A 603 -6.18 13.42 5.45
N LYS A 604 -6.46 14.26 6.43
CA LYS A 604 -6.46 13.92 7.86
C LYS A 604 -7.82 13.31 8.24
N PRO A 605 -7.87 12.12 8.84
CA PRO A 605 -9.13 11.48 9.23
C PRO A 605 -9.75 12.20 10.45
N ASN A 606 -11.07 12.07 10.57
CA ASN A 606 -11.82 12.57 11.72
C ASN A 606 -12.65 11.43 12.33
N PHE A 607 -12.28 11.01 13.52
CA PHE A 607 -12.91 9.88 14.20
C PHE A 607 -14.40 10.12 14.47
N GLU A 608 -14.80 11.29 14.95
CA GLU A 608 -16.19 11.61 15.28
C GLU A 608 -17.11 11.53 14.05
N ARG A 609 -16.62 11.98 12.90
CA ARG A 609 -17.35 11.85 11.62
C ARG A 609 -17.40 10.41 11.10
N ALA A 610 -16.39 9.61 11.43
CA ALA A 610 -16.37 8.19 11.04
C ALA A 610 -17.38 7.35 11.81
N ILE A 611 -17.71 7.71 13.07
CA ILE A 611 -18.67 6.99 13.91
C ILE A 611 -20.10 7.51 13.83
N SER A 612 -20.30 8.72 13.38
CA SER A 612 -21.62 9.37 13.45
C SER A 612 -21.82 10.36 12.30
N SER A 613 -22.99 10.31 11.68
CA SER A 613 -23.47 11.36 10.77
C SER A 613 -23.83 12.63 11.56
N GLU A 614 -23.85 13.77 10.88
CA GLU A 614 -24.38 15.03 11.37
C GLU A 614 -25.61 15.44 10.55
N THR A 615 -26.37 16.44 11.00
CA THR A 615 -27.55 16.92 10.29
C THR A 615 -27.24 17.40 8.86
N ASN A 616 -26.04 17.96 8.67
CA ASN A 616 -25.56 18.52 7.39
C ASN A 616 -24.33 17.81 6.82
N ASP A 617 -23.87 16.70 7.43
CA ASP A 617 -22.80 15.82 6.94
C ASP A 617 -23.22 14.36 7.14
N VAL A 618 -23.72 13.74 6.09
CA VAL A 618 -24.42 12.45 6.13
C VAL A 618 -23.63 11.38 5.41
N LEU A 619 -23.44 10.24 6.08
CA LEU A 619 -22.88 9.04 5.48
C LEU A 619 -23.98 8.01 5.19
N LEU A 620 -23.98 7.49 3.96
CA LEU A 620 -24.77 6.32 3.55
C LEU A 620 -23.79 5.17 3.32
N ILE A 621 -24.04 4.03 3.94
CA ILE A 621 -23.12 2.89 3.97
C ILE A 621 -23.75 1.63 3.37
N ALA A 622 -22.93 0.83 2.67
CA ALA A 622 -23.29 -0.52 2.27
C ALA A 622 -22.05 -1.43 2.23
N GLU A 623 -22.27 -2.71 2.56
CA GLU A 623 -21.34 -3.81 2.35
C GLU A 623 -22.03 -4.84 1.45
N ASN A 624 -21.30 -5.39 0.51
CA ASN A 624 -21.87 -6.38 -0.39
C ASN A 624 -20.78 -7.30 -1.00
N ARG A 625 -21.23 -8.32 -1.73
CA ARG A 625 -20.40 -9.24 -2.51
C ARG A 625 -20.81 -9.19 -3.96
N ILE A 626 -19.86 -9.10 -4.85
CA ILE A 626 -20.09 -8.97 -6.30
C ILE A 626 -19.31 -10.04 -7.06
N LYS A 627 -19.96 -10.67 -8.04
CA LYS A 627 -19.26 -11.56 -8.97
C LYS A 627 -18.32 -10.76 -9.87
N PRO A 628 -17.14 -11.30 -10.23
CA PRO A 628 -16.32 -10.71 -11.27
C PRO A 628 -17.13 -10.50 -12.56
N ASN A 629 -16.86 -9.42 -13.28
CA ASN A 629 -17.55 -9.01 -14.50
C ASN A 629 -19.04 -8.65 -14.32
N SER A 630 -19.44 -8.24 -13.12
CA SER A 630 -20.80 -7.84 -12.77
C SER A 630 -20.89 -6.37 -12.36
N ILE A 631 -22.10 -5.84 -12.28
CA ILE A 631 -22.41 -4.46 -11.93
C ILE A 631 -23.48 -4.46 -10.83
N HIS A 632 -23.22 -3.77 -9.73
CA HIS A 632 -24.20 -3.48 -8.70
C HIS A 632 -24.67 -2.04 -8.81
N LEU A 633 -25.94 -1.80 -8.52
CA LEU A 633 -26.60 -0.51 -8.58
C LEU A 633 -27.10 -0.11 -7.19
N TYR A 634 -26.81 1.13 -6.82
CA TYR A 634 -27.32 1.78 -5.62
C TYR A 634 -28.02 3.07 -6.00
N TYR A 635 -28.91 3.58 -5.14
CA TYR A 635 -29.57 4.84 -5.39
C TYR A 635 -29.79 5.63 -4.10
N PHE A 636 -29.82 6.95 -4.20
CA PHE A 636 -30.15 7.85 -3.12
C PHE A 636 -30.66 9.18 -3.66
N TYR A 637 -31.34 9.96 -2.82
CA TYR A 637 -31.94 11.22 -3.21
C TYR A 637 -31.26 12.39 -2.52
N LEU A 638 -31.01 13.46 -3.25
CA LEU A 638 -30.59 14.73 -2.65
C LEU A 638 -31.82 15.55 -2.24
N PRO A 639 -31.84 16.12 -1.02
CA PRO A 639 -32.87 17.07 -0.60
C PRO A 639 -32.89 18.32 -1.47
N ARG A 640 -34.06 18.96 -1.58
CA ARG A 640 -34.19 20.22 -2.31
C ARG A 640 -33.29 21.31 -1.67
N GLU A 641 -33.26 21.37 -0.36
CA GLU A 641 -32.46 22.32 0.41
C GLU A 641 -30.97 22.16 0.16
N PHE A 642 -30.48 20.93 0.03
CA PHE A 642 -29.08 20.66 -0.36
C PHE A 642 -28.73 21.35 -1.69
N ILE A 643 -29.67 21.41 -2.65
CA ILE A 643 -29.46 21.99 -3.97
C ILE A 643 -29.61 23.49 -3.96
N GLU A 644 -30.63 24.01 -3.26
CA GLU A 644 -31.06 25.42 -3.37
C GLU A 644 -30.40 26.34 -2.34
N GLN A 645 -30.10 25.85 -1.12
CA GLN A 645 -29.48 26.66 -0.07
C GLN A 645 -28.08 27.14 -0.48
N SER A 646 -27.74 28.40 -0.18
CA SER A 646 -26.39 28.91 -0.42
C SER A 646 -25.34 28.21 0.44
N GLY A 647 -24.12 28.01 -0.08
CA GLY A 647 -23.01 27.35 0.60
C GLY A 647 -22.27 26.36 -0.29
N LYS A 648 -21.13 25.89 0.19
CA LYS A 648 -20.34 24.82 -0.44
C LYS A 648 -21.04 23.47 -0.20
N ARG A 649 -21.05 22.61 -1.20
CA ARG A 649 -21.64 21.25 -1.15
C ARG A 649 -20.61 20.25 -1.60
N GLU A 650 -20.57 19.12 -0.93
CA GLU A 650 -19.70 18.00 -1.29
C GLU A 650 -20.53 16.73 -1.46
N ILE A 651 -20.25 16.00 -2.51
CA ILE A 651 -20.64 14.60 -2.67
C ILE A 651 -19.35 13.83 -2.86
N SER A 652 -19.09 12.88 -1.99
CA SER A 652 -17.96 11.97 -2.16
C SER A 652 -18.39 10.51 -2.04
N VAL A 653 -17.69 9.65 -2.76
CA VAL A 653 -17.92 8.21 -2.77
C VAL A 653 -16.60 7.52 -2.45
N VAL A 654 -16.63 6.61 -1.50
CA VAL A 654 -15.48 5.77 -1.11
C VAL A 654 -15.82 4.32 -1.39
N LEU A 655 -14.96 3.64 -2.13
CA LEU A 655 -15.03 2.20 -2.41
C LEU A 655 -13.77 1.54 -1.84
N VAL A 656 -13.95 0.52 -1.02
CA VAL A 656 -12.87 -0.33 -0.48
C VAL A 656 -13.19 -1.79 -0.76
N TYR A 657 -12.21 -2.54 -1.26
CA TYR A 657 -12.36 -3.96 -1.58
C TYR A 657 -11.03 -4.71 -1.39
N ASN A 658 -11.07 -6.04 -1.37
CA ASN A 658 -9.96 -6.89 -0.98
C ASN A 658 -9.78 -8.11 -1.93
N PRO A 659 -9.32 -7.94 -3.20
CA PRO A 659 -9.15 -9.02 -4.17
C PRO A 659 -7.92 -9.88 -3.85
N PRO A 660 -7.81 -11.12 -4.35
CA PRO A 660 -6.56 -11.87 -4.26
C PRO A 660 -5.45 -11.17 -5.04
N VAL A 661 -4.20 -11.35 -4.58
CA VAL A 661 -3.00 -10.76 -5.19
C VAL A 661 -2.06 -11.84 -5.72
N ARG A 662 -1.31 -11.51 -6.80
CA ARG A 662 -0.24 -12.36 -7.32
C ARG A 662 0.91 -11.51 -7.84
N ARG A 663 2.07 -11.61 -7.19
CA ARG A 663 3.27 -10.83 -7.52
C ARG A 663 3.89 -11.20 -8.88
N ASN A 664 3.63 -12.39 -9.36
CA ASN A 664 4.16 -12.92 -10.63
C ASN A 664 3.21 -12.73 -11.82
N ARG A 665 2.26 -11.79 -11.72
CA ARG A 665 1.35 -11.42 -12.83
C ARG A 665 1.47 -9.94 -13.19
N ILE A 666 1.15 -9.60 -14.45
CA ILE A 666 1.03 -8.20 -14.90
C ILE A 666 -0.02 -7.49 -14.04
N ASP A 667 -1.23 -8.07 -13.96
CA ASP A 667 -2.26 -7.59 -13.06
C ASP A 667 -2.04 -8.21 -11.67
N TYR A 668 -1.46 -7.41 -10.78
CA TYR A 668 -1.19 -7.81 -9.40
C TYR A 668 -2.48 -8.21 -8.67
N LEU A 669 -3.56 -7.47 -8.90
CA LEU A 669 -4.88 -7.68 -8.31
C LEU A 669 -5.69 -8.66 -9.17
N GLY A 670 -6.33 -9.65 -8.53
CA GLY A 670 -7.15 -10.66 -9.21
C GLY A 670 -8.47 -10.12 -9.74
N VAL A 671 -9.00 -9.09 -9.10
CA VAL A 671 -10.21 -8.36 -9.49
C VAL A 671 -9.91 -6.88 -9.40
N SER A 672 -10.36 -6.09 -10.36
CA SER A 672 -10.39 -4.64 -10.25
C SER A 672 -11.82 -4.14 -10.16
N MET A 673 -12.03 -3.08 -9.35
CA MET A 673 -13.34 -2.47 -9.21
C MET A 673 -13.27 -0.97 -9.53
N GLU A 674 -14.39 -0.43 -9.98
CA GLU A 674 -14.57 0.99 -10.22
C GLU A 674 -16.02 1.40 -9.91
N PHE A 675 -16.26 2.68 -9.71
CA PHE A 675 -17.60 3.20 -9.48
C PHE A 675 -17.85 4.47 -10.28
N HIS A 676 -19.14 4.70 -10.61
CA HIS A 676 -19.63 5.88 -11.32
C HIS A 676 -20.91 6.38 -10.69
N LEU A 677 -21.13 7.70 -10.68
CA LEU A 677 -22.30 8.35 -10.10
C LEU A 677 -23.05 9.11 -11.17
N PHE A 678 -24.31 8.76 -11.39
CA PHE A 678 -25.17 9.35 -12.42
C PHE A 678 -26.27 10.21 -11.82
N LYS A 679 -26.59 11.32 -12.51
CA LYS A 679 -27.73 12.21 -12.21
C LYS A 679 -28.74 12.21 -13.33
N ASP A 680 -29.98 12.61 -13.02
CA ASP A 680 -31.07 12.83 -13.98
C ASP A 680 -31.37 11.65 -14.92
N SER A 681 -30.88 10.46 -14.59
CA SER A 681 -31.11 9.20 -15.30
C SER A 681 -32.00 8.29 -14.47
N ASN A 682 -32.62 7.31 -15.12
CA ASN A 682 -33.28 6.22 -14.43
C ASN A 682 -32.46 4.93 -14.52
N ILE A 683 -32.80 3.95 -13.70
CA ILE A 683 -32.06 2.68 -13.61
C ILE A 683 -32.08 1.94 -14.95
N GLU A 684 -33.20 1.96 -15.69
CA GLU A 684 -33.36 1.26 -16.97
C GLU A 684 -32.46 1.87 -18.07
N GLU A 685 -32.31 3.20 -18.07
CA GLU A 685 -31.39 3.91 -18.98
C GLU A 685 -29.94 3.50 -18.72
N ILE A 686 -29.53 3.41 -17.47
CA ILE A 686 -28.17 2.99 -17.09
C ILE A 686 -27.92 1.54 -17.48
N ILE A 687 -28.88 0.65 -17.18
CA ILE A 687 -28.82 -0.75 -17.58
C ILE A 687 -28.69 -0.89 -19.09
N TYR A 688 -29.51 -0.14 -19.84
CA TYR A 688 -29.47 -0.15 -21.30
C TYR A 688 -28.11 0.34 -21.83
N GLY A 689 -27.58 1.43 -21.26
CA GLY A 689 -26.26 1.95 -21.61
C GLY A 689 -25.15 0.89 -21.43
N TYR A 690 -25.11 0.23 -20.28
CA TYR A 690 -24.11 -0.83 -20.02
C TYR A 690 -24.30 -2.05 -20.94
N ARG A 691 -25.53 -2.46 -21.25
CA ARG A 691 -25.79 -3.56 -22.19
C ARG A 691 -25.35 -3.22 -23.62
N THR A 692 -25.50 -1.98 -24.04
CA THR A 692 -25.05 -1.51 -25.35
C THR A 692 -23.53 -1.54 -25.44
N ILE A 693 -22.84 -1.07 -24.42
CA ILE A 693 -21.39 -1.17 -24.28
C ILE A 693 -20.89 -2.61 -24.38
N LEU A 694 -21.58 -3.53 -23.71
CA LEU A 694 -21.24 -4.96 -23.75
C LEU A 694 -21.38 -5.58 -25.14
N LYS A 695 -22.36 -5.12 -25.94
CA LYS A 695 -22.57 -5.62 -27.29
C LYS A 695 -21.56 -5.08 -28.31
N THR A 696 -21.21 -3.80 -28.24
CA THR A 696 -20.35 -3.13 -29.22
C THR A 696 -18.87 -3.40 -29.03
N GLY A 697 -18.49 -3.88 -27.85
CA GLY A 697 -17.07 -4.17 -27.55
C GLY A 697 -16.15 -2.96 -27.48
N ILE A 698 -16.65 -1.74 -27.61
CA ILE A 698 -15.89 -0.50 -27.56
C ILE A 698 -15.84 -0.02 -26.10
N HIS A 699 -14.66 0.32 -25.57
CA HIS A 699 -14.45 1.06 -24.34
C HIS A 699 -14.02 2.48 -24.68
N PRO A 700 -14.95 3.34 -24.89
CA PRO A 700 -14.70 4.75 -24.71
C PRO A 700 -14.92 5.11 -23.23
N GLU A 701 -14.50 6.25 -22.81
CA GLU A 701 -15.09 6.92 -21.66
C GLU A 701 -16.60 6.92 -21.82
N LEU A 702 -17.36 6.72 -20.74
CA LEU A 702 -18.84 6.55 -20.84
C LEU A 702 -19.55 7.67 -21.61
N GLU A 703 -18.89 8.84 -21.75
CA GLU A 703 -19.36 9.97 -22.54
C GLU A 703 -19.38 9.72 -24.07
N ASP A 704 -18.52 8.81 -24.57
CA ASP A 704 -18.35 8.55 -26.00
C ASP A 704 -19.14 7.34 -26.54
N ILE A 705 -19.88 6.61 -25.66
CA ILE A 705 -20.36 5.26 -25.99
C ILE A 705 -21.82 5.18 -26.37
N VAL A 706 -22.59 6.21 -26.19
CA VAL A 706 -24.01 6.15 -26.53
C VAL A 706 -24.25 6.58 -27.98
N PRO A 707 -24.53 5.64 -28.88
CA PRO A 707 -24.93 6.03 -30.23
C PRO A 707 -26.23 6.85 -30.15
N GLY A 708 -26.12 8.17 -30.36
CA GLY A 708 -27.20 9.04 -30.80
C GLY A 708 -28.33 9.43 -29.87
N GLU A 709 -28.83 8.58 -28.95
CA GLU A 709 -30.11 8.81 -28.29
C GLU A 709 -30.12 8.83 -26.74
N LEU A 710 -29.11 8.27 -26.06
CA LEU A 710 -29.05 8.24 -24.58
C LEU A 710 -27.68 8.68 -24.05
N LYS A 711 -27.53 9.97 -23.78
CA LYS A 711 -26.37 10.48 -23.03
C LYS A 711 -26.61 10.29 -21.52
N LEU A 712 -25.93 9.31 -20.91
CA LEU A 712 -25.89 9.19 -19.46
C LEU A 712 -25.18 10.42 -18.85
N LYS A 713 -25.79 11.03 -17.86
CA LYS A 713 -25.24 12.22 -17.21
C LYS A 713 -24.43 11.83 -15.97
N GLU A 714 -23.17 11.51 -16.16
CA GLU A 714 -22.26 11.22 -15.08
C GLU A 714 -21.90 12.48 -14.27
N ILE A 715 -21.75 12.34 -12.96
CA ILE A 715 -21.16 13.36 -12.09
C ILE A 715 -19.65 13.11 -12.08
N ASP A 716 -18.90 14.08 -12.57
CA ASP A 716 -17.45 14.04 -12.66
C ASP A 716 -16.83 14.12 -11.25
N LEU A 717 -16.48 12.95 -10.69
CA LEU A 717 -15.84 12.81 -9.39
C LEU A 717 -14.32 12.80 -9.57
N HIS A 718 -13.60 13.61 -8.80
CA HIS A 718 -12.15 13.73 -8.84
C HIS A 718 -11.48 13.04 -7.63
N PRO A 719 -10.31 12.40 -7.79
CA PRO A 719 -9.66 12.12 -9.08
C PRO A 719 -10.53 11.23 -9.97
N GLY A 720 -10.33 11.35 -11.28
CA GLY A 720 -11.08 10.60 -12.29
C GLY A 720 -10.90 9.08 -12.16
N VAL A 721 -11.78 8.33 -12.79
CA VAL A 721 -11.81 6.85 -12.71
C VAL A 721 -10.46 6.22 -13.04
N ARG A 722 -9.74 6.73 -14.06
CA ARG A 722 -8.44 6.20 -14.47
C ARG A 722 -7.39 6.27 -13.36
N THR A 723 -7.48 7.25 -12.49
CA THR A 723 -6.57 7.44 -11.35
C THR A 723 -7.02 6.60 -10.17
N ARG A 724 -8.27 6.75 -9.72
CA ARG A 724 -8.73 6.11 -8.48
C ARG A 724 -8.82 4.58 -8.56
N LYS A 725 -9.18 4.00 -9.72
CA LYS A 725 -9.29 2.53 -9.90
C LYS A 725 -7.97 1.76 -9.86
N LYS A 726 -6.84 2.46 -9.78
CA LYS A 726 -5.54 1.84 -9.60
C LYS A 726 -5.38 1.20 -8.22
N GLY A 727 -6.04 1.76 -7.19
CA GLY A 727 -5.96 1.32 -5.80
C GLY A 727 -7.19 0.57 -5.29
N LEU A 728 -7.03 -0.08 -4.14
CA LEU A 728 -8.11 -0.77 -3.40
C LEU A 728 -8.93 0.20 -2.55
N HIS A 729 -8.34 1.32 -2.18
CA HIS A 729 -8.91 2.42 -1.40
C HIS A 729 -9.21 3.58 -2.33
N GLN A 730 -10.42 3.60 -2.88
CA GLN A 730 -10.82 4.60 -3.87
C GLN A 730 -11.71 5.66 -3.23
N LYS A 731 -11.41 6.94 -3.47
CA LYS A 731 -12.28 8.05 -3.08
C LYS A 731 -12.41 9.02 -4.25
N GLY A 732 -13.63 9.34 -4.61
CA GLY A 732 -13.94 10.35 -5.63
C GLY A 732 -14.81 11.44 -5.02
N ILE A 733 -14.48 12.71 -5.27
CA ILE A 733 -15.08 13.88 -4.63
C ILE A 733 -15.58 14.85 -5.70
N LYS A 734 -16.79 15.40 -5.49
CA LYS A 734 -17.29 16.54 -6.23
C LYS A 734 -17.69 17.66 -5.29
N ILE A 735 -17.11 18.83 -5.50
CA ILE A 735 -17.40 20.05 -4.74
C ILE A 735 -18.18 21.04 -5.63
N TYR A 736 -19.32 21.52 -5.13
CA TYR A 736 -20.13 22.54 -5.77
C TYR A 736 -20.07 23.84 -4.97
N SER A 737 -19.45 24.86 -5.54
CA SER A 737 -19.45 26.23 -4.98
C SER A 737 -20.70 27.03 -5.43
N LYS A 738 -21.34 26.61 -6.54
CA LYS A 738 -22.56 27.16 -7.08
C LYS A 738 -23.68 26.12 -7.02
N ARG A 739 -24.94 26.54 -7.20
CA ARG A 739 -26.10 25.66 -7.28
C ARG A 739 -25.87 24.57 -8.34
N PRO A 740 -25.91 23.27 -7.97
CA PRO A 740 -25.72 22.17 -8.93
C PRO A 740 -26.99 22.00 -9.80
N TYR A 741 -26.79 21.66 -11.06
CA TYR A 741 -27.89 21.27 -11.96
C TYR A 741 -28.23 19.80 -11.74
N ILE A 742 -28.98 19.50 -10.68
CA ILE A 742 -29.42 18.14 -10.29
C ILE A 742 -30.92 18.23 -9.96
N ASN A 743 -31.70 17.31 -10.50
CA ASN A 743 -33.11 17.21 -10.21
C ASN A 743 -33.37 16.47 -8.90
N HIS A 744 -33.78 17.19 -7.84
CA HIS A 744 -34.08 16.61 -6.52
C HIS A 744 -35.23 15.57 -6.50
N LYS A 745 -36.06 15.50 -7.57
CA LYS A 745 -37.13 14.50 -7.72
C LYS A 745 -36.66 13.18 -8.28
N LYS A 746 -35.47 13.14 -8.91
CA LYS A 746 -34.82 11.93 -9.43
C LYS A 746 -33.73 11.45 -8.46
N PRO A 747 -33.56 10.13 -8.32
CA PRO A 747 -32.43 9.61 -7.55
C PRO A 747 -31.10 9.88 -8.26
N LEU A 748 -30.04 9.99 -7.50
CA LEU A 748 -28.71 9.72 -8.00
C LEU A 748 -28.50 8.20 -8.02
N ILE A 749 -27.87 7.68 -9.06
CA ILE A 749 -27.62 6.27 -9.23
C ILE A 749 -26.12 6.03 -9.20
N LEU A 750 -25.69 5.22 -8.27
CA LEU A 750 -24.31 4.82 -8.09
C LEU A 750 -24.12 3.40 -8.62
N THR A 751 -23.19 3.22 -9.56
CA THR A 751 -22.83 1.92 -10.09
C THR A 751 -21.49 1.49 -9.52
N VAL A 752 -21.37 0.23 -9.13
CA VAL A 752 -20.14 -0.43 -8.73
C VAL A 752 -19.87 -1.55 -9.73
N ILE A 753 -18.77 -1.50 -10.40
CA ILE A 753 -18.38 -2.43 -11.47
C ILE A 753 -17.21 -3.26 -10.99
N SER A 754 -17.32 -4.57 -11.15
CA SER A 754 -16.27 -5.55 -10.90
C SER A 754 -15.76 -6.12 -12.23
N GLN A 755 -14.45 -6.25 -12.36
CA GLN A 755 -13.81 -6.82 -13.54
C GLN A 755 -12.82 -7.91 -13.13
N ASP A 756 -13.01 -9.12 -13.63
CA ASP A 756 -12.03 -10.20 -13.50
C ASP A 756 -10.73 -9.83 -14.24
N ARG A 757 -9.61 -10.03 -13.55
CA ARG A 757 -8.28 -9.90 -14.12
C ARG A 757 -7.66 -11.28 -14.37
N TRP A 758 -7.68 -12.15 -13.37
CA TRP A 758 -7.09 -13.48 -13.50
C TRP A 758 -7.69 -14.55 -12.55
N VAL A 759 -8.70 -14.22 -11.77
CA VAL A 759 -9.32 -15.19 -10.84
C VAL A 759 -9.92 -16.36 -11.61
N ASN A 760 -10.59 -16.08 -12.74
CA ASN A 760 -11.16 -17.07 -13.65
C ASN A 760 -12.09 -18.08 -12.97
N ASN A 761 -12.69 -17.71 -11.83
CA ASN A 761 -13.63 -18.53 -11.09
C ASN A 761 -15.01 -17.86 -11.09
N PRO A 762 -16.03 -18.44 -11.76
CA PRO A 762 -17.37 -17.87 -11.85
C PRO A 762 -18.13 -17.85 -10.49
N GLU A 763 -17.71 -18.69 -9.53
CA GLU A 763 -18.30 -18.73 -8.18
C GLU A 763 -17.60 -17.80 -7.19
N TYR A 764 -16.50 -17.17 -7.59
CA TYR A 764 -15.82 -16.21 -6.74
C TYR A 764 -16.68 -14.98 -6.48
N LEU A 765 -16.76 -14.57 -5.22
CA LEU A 765 -17.45 -13.36 -4.79
C LEU A 765 -16.44 -12.38 -4.19
N GLN A 766 -16.37 -11.19 -4.76
CA GLN A 766 -15.53 -10.10 -4.27
C GLN A 766 -16.26 -9.29 -3.21
N ASP A 767 -15.77 -9.34 -1.97
CA ASP A 767 -16.25 -8.50 -0.87
C ASP A 767 -15.84 -7.04 -1.10
N TYR A 768 -16.76 -6.11 -0.83
CA TYR A 768 -16.49 -4.68 -0.87
C TYR A 768 -17.39 -3.89 0.07
N ALA A 769 -16.94 -2.70 0.43
CA ALA A 769 -17.72 -1.70 1.13
C ALA A 769 -17.77 -0.40 0.32
N ILE A 770 -18.90 0.30 0.38
CA ILE A 770 -19.09 1.58 -0.25
C ILE A 770 -19.73 2.56 0.72
N VAL A 771 -19.19 3.79 0.76
CA VAL A 771 -19.68 4.88 1.58
C VAL A 771 -19.89 6.08 0.70
N VAL A 772 -21.09 6.69 0.78
CA VAL A 772 -21.42 7.95 0.12
C VAL A 772 -21.53 9.02 1.20
N LYS A 773 -20.76 10.10 1.08
CA LYS A 773 -20.82 11.28 1.94
C LYS A 773 -21.54 12.41 1.21
N ILE A 774 -22.49 13.04 1.89
CA ILE A 774 -23.24 14.21 1.43
C ILE A 774 -23.10 15.30 2.49
N LYS A 775 -22.35 16.37 2.17
CA LYS A 775 -22.02 17.44 3.12
C LYS A 775 -22.43 18.80 2.57
N HIS A 776 -23.01 19.63 3.44
CA HIS A 776 -23.30 21.03 3.17
C HIS A 776 -22.69 21.94 4.24
N THR A 777 -22.08 23.07 3.86
CA THR A 777 -21.45 23.98 4.84
C THR A 777 -22.46 24.77 5.67
N SER A 778 -23.68 24.99 5.17
CA SER A 778 -24.75 25.61 5.96
C SER A 778 -25.40 24.58 6.89
N ARG A 779 -25.84 25.04 8.06
CA ARG A 779 -26.55 24.18 9.04
C ARG A 779 -27.97 23.91 8.58
N ILE A 780 -28.15 22.97 7.67
CA ILE A 780 -29.42 22.48 7.16
C ILE A 780 -29.61 21.01 7.54
N ASP A 781 -30.84 20.62 7.81
CA ASP A 781 -31.13 19.22 8.15
C ASP A 781 -31.37 18.37 6.89
N ILE A 782 -30.27 17.96 6.27
CA ILE A 782 -30.33 17.06 5.12
C ILE A 782 -30.48 15.60 5.56
N TYR A 783 -30.05 15.24 6.79
CA TYR A 783 -30.12 13.88 7.30
C TYR A 783 -31.56 13.35 7.35
N ASN A 784 -32.47 14.06 8.05
CA ASN A 784 -33.85 13.62 8.18
C ASN A 784 -34.59 13.64 6.84
N GLN A 785 -34.27 14.56 5.95
CA GLN A 785 -34.85 14.61 4.61
C GLN A 785 -34.40 13.43 3.73
N ILE A 786 -33.14 13.03 3.78
CA ILE A 786 -32.64 11.84 3.08
C ILE A 786 -33.31 10.60 3.66
N LYS A 787 -33.28 10.43 4.99
CA LYS A 787 -33.91 9.31 5.69
C LYS A 787 -35.35 9.12 5.30
N GLN A 788 -36.17 10.20 5.34
CA GLN A 788 -37.58 10.16 4.96
C GLN A 788 -37.78 9.73 3.49
N LYS A 789 -36.93 10.22 2.57
CA LYS A 789 -37.01 9.82 1.15
C LYS A 789 -36.66 8.35 0.93
N LEU A 790 -35.67 7.81 1.67
CA LEU A 790 -35.32 6.40 1.62
C LEU A 790 -36.46 5.50 2.13
N GLU A 791 -37.08 5.85 3.27
CA GLU A 791 -38.21 5.13 3.82
C GLU A 791 -39.42 5.12 2.87
N ILE A 792 -39.72 6.23 2.20
CA ILE A 792 -40.79 6.31 1.19
C ILE A 792 -40.42 5.42 -0.01
N GLY A 793 -39.20 5.45 -0.48
CA GLY A 793 -38.73 4.62 -1.60
C GLY A 793 -38.85 3.12 -1.32
N GLU A 794 -38.54 2.68 -0.12
CA GLU A 794 -38.70 1.28 0.31
C GLU A 794 -40.20 0.88 0.37
N ARG A 795 -41.07 1.72 0.90
CA ARG A 795 -42.52 1.45 0.95
C ARG A 795 -43.16 1.33 -0.42
N ILE A 796 -42.71 2.08 -1.41
CA ILE A 796 -43.21 2.00 -2.80
C ILE A 796 -42.78 0.67 -3.45
N ARG A 797 -41.62 0.12 -3.09
CA ARG A 797 -41.13 -1.18 -3.60
C ARG A 797 -41.86 -2.39 -3.02
N ILE A 798 -42.38 -2.29 -1.82
CA ILE A 798 -43.12 -3.40 -1.12
C ILE A 798 -44.55 -3.54 -1.62
N ARG A 799 -45.04 -2.58 -2.39
CA ARG A 799 -46.37 -2.72 -3.07
C ARG A 799 -46.13 -3.30 -4.47
N PRO A 800 -46.60 -4.54 -4.75
CA PRO A 800 -46.46 -5.16 -6.05
C PRO A 800 -47.20 -4.40 -7.16
#